data_f6e145501f525dff8c22945589e2d2b7
#
_entry.id   f6e145501f525dff8c22945589e2d2b7
#
_cell.length_a   1.000
_cell.length_b   1.000
_cell.length_c   1.000
_cell.angle_alpha   90.00
_cell.angle_beta   90.00
_cell.angle_gamma   90.00
#
_symmetry.space_group_name_H-M   'P 1'
#
loop_
_entity.id
_entity.type
_entity.pdbx_description
1 polymer ?
#
loop_
_entity_poly.entity_id
_entity_poly.type
_entity_poly.pdbx_seq_one_letter_code
_entity_poly.pdbx_strand_id
1 'polypeptide(L)'
;MGFLSPWFLAAAALVGLPLYLHLLRRHETEAQPFSSLMFFERRTQSSIKHRRLRHLLLLSLRIAVLLLLALLFANPFISRSTAGLGGNKLLLLVIDNSFSMRAGSRLEDAKRAALGVLESRNPSTRAQVMTLGSQLHALTAQTQDSGELRQAVNSVALSDARASFGEVARGVRSLAEAVSIPIEVHLFSDLQKSGMPASFQEMALPPNAALVLHPVVKEATPNWTVESVSTPAQVWDPKKARVQAVIAGFHTPAATRSVSLVVNGKTVATRSASVPANGRATVEFESLDVPYGFSRCEVSIDSADALPADDRFLFSVERSDPRRILFIHEANDTRSPLYFGSALAAAAEGVFALETRSVDEGSNAQLSQYAFVVLSDVSSLPQALEQSLVDYVRNGGSVFIALGTSAARRPRIPVFGESLRGARNYSGSAQRFLTVGEADPTYPSLAKSERWANVEFYFAVAADTTGARIVARLTDGTPLLVEKKLSEGRVLLFTSGLDNLTNDFPLHPIFVPFVEQTARYLSAMRQRIGSSVVDSFCELRSDKDRTAGVEVVDPEGRRPLSLNEAATSSTFQLSKAGFYEMRLANGRHEIIGVNSDRRESDLDVISEDVLALWSGRQRPVSQPATAASVTREEAKPFSLWWYFMLLLLAGAGAESLVSDRYLGKLREEL
;
A
#
# COMPACT_ATOMS: atom_id res chain seq x y z
N MET A 1 16.12 -10.44 -46.48
CA MET A 1 17.06 -9.37 -46.85
C MET A 1 16.29 -8.27 -47.58
N GLY A 2 16.51 -7.03 -47.25
CA GLY A 2 15.91 -5.87 -47.87
C GLY A 2 16.94 -4.74 -48.02
N PHE A 3 16.55 -3.64 -48.64
CA PHE A 3 17.37 -2.43 -48.79
C PHE A 3 16.65 -1.28 -48.10
N LEU A 4 17.34 -0.52 -47.25
CA LEU A 4 16.78 0.67 -46.60
C LEU A 4 16.60 1.83 -47.59
N SER A 5 17.46 1.90 -48.64
CA SER A 5 17.43 2.96 -49.65
C SER A 5 17.58 2.37 -51.06
N PRO A 6 16.56 1.66 -51.60
CA PRO A 6 16.65 0.89 -52.84
C PRO A 6 16.96 1.75 -54.08
N TRP A 7 16.64 3.05 -54.03
CA TRP A 7 16.91 3.98 -55.12
C TRP A 7 18.40 4.13 -55.48
N PHE A 8 19.32 3.88 -54.50
CA PHE A 8 20.76 3.90 -54.78
C PHE A 8 21.24 2.72 -55.63
N LEU A 9 20.45 1.67 -55.80
CA LEU A 9 20.76 0.60 -56.76
C LEU A 9 20.78 1.10 -58.21
N ALA A 10 20.07 2.21 -58.53
CA ALA A 10 20.15 2.86 -59.83
C ALA A 10 21.58 3.40 -60.14
N ALA A 11 22.39 3.67 -59.09
CA ALA A 11 23.80 4.05 -59.25
C ALA A 11 24.65 2.92 -59.87
N ALA A 12 24.19 1.68 -59.87
CA ALA A 12 24.84 0.58 -60.61
C ALA A 12 24.89 0.84 -62.11
N ALA A 13 24.03 1.68 -62.68
CA ALA A 13 24.09 2.11 -64.09
C ALA A 13 25.39 2.88 -64.42
N LEU A 14 26.05 3.49 -63.42
CA LEU A 14 27.37 4.14 -63.59
C LEU A 14 28.47 3.15 -64.01
N VAL A 15 28.27 1.84 -63.84
CA VAL A 15 29.16 0.80 -64.39
C VAL A 15 29.26 0.88 -65.91
N GLY A 16 28.24 1.40 -66.57
CA GLY A 16 28.27 1.70 -68.06
C GLY A 16 29.39 2.66 -68.48
N LEU A 17 29.82 3.59 -67.59
CA LEU A 17 30.84 4.59 -67.88
C LEU A 17 32.24 3.96 -68.08
N PRO A 18 32.80 3.16 -67.16
CA PRO A 18 34.10 2.52 -67.44
C PRO A 18 34.04 1.51 -68.59
N LEU A 19 32.89 0.86 -68.79
CA LEU A 19 32.70 -0.03 -69.92
C LEU A 19 32.72 0.72 -71.25
N TYR A 20 32.00 1.84 -71.34
CA TYR A 20 31.97 2.74 -72.49
C TYR A 20 33.35 3.33 -72.82
N LEU A 21 34.08 3.80 -71.79
CA LEU A 21 35.45 4.31 -71.94
C LEU A 21 36.44 3.22 -72.33
N HIS A 22 36.24 1.96 -71.92
CA HIS A 22 37.06 0.86 -72.34
C HIS A 22 36.84 0.48 -73.81
N LEU A 23 35.61 0.58 -74.31
CA LEU A 23 35.23 0.32 -75.69
C LEU A 23 35.68 1.43 -76.66
N LEU A 24 35.75 2.68 -76.17
CA LEU A 24 36.16 3.86 -76.98
C LEU A 24 37.66 3.98 -77.18
N ARG A 25 38.53 3.23 -76.49
CA ARG A 25 39.98 3.24 -76.72
C ARG A 25 40.34 2.46 -78.01
N ARG A 26 40.12 3.09 -79.15
CA ARG A 26 40.76 2.73 -80.40
C ARG A 26 42.23 3.21 -80.35
N HIS A 27 43.18 2.25 -80.38
CA HIS A 27 44.57 2.60 -80.71
C HIS A 27 44.67 2.75 -82.17
N GLU A 28 44.73 4.02 -82.67
CA GLU A 28 45.27 4.32 -83.97
C GLU A 28 46.78 4.29 -83.88
N THR A 29 47.38 3.26 -84.43
CA THR A 29 48.82 3.20 -84.71
C THR A 29 48.99 3.76 -86.09
N GLU A 30 49.52 4.98 -86.22
CA GLU A 30 50.02 5.50 -87.52
C GLU A 30 51.14 4.57 -87.98
N ALA A 31 50.97 4.01 -89.17
CA ALA A 31 51.97 3.21 -89.80
C ALA A 31 53.00 4.14 -90.45
N GLN A 32 54.20 4.20 -89.91
CA GLN A 32 55.33 4.89 -90.62
C GLN A 32 55.95 3.98 -91.65
N PRO A 33 56.15 4.43 -92.87
CA PRO A 33 56.76 3.63 -93.94
C PRO A 33 58.24 3.43 -93.72
N PHE A 34 58.65 2.20 -93.56
CA PHE A 34 60.04 1.81 -93.41
C PHE A 34 60.54 1.05 -94.62
N SER A 35 61.67 1.47 -95.15
CA SER A 35 62.12 1.11 -96.49
C SER A 35 62.88 -0.25 -96.60
N SER A 36 63.13 -0.95 -95.49
CA SER A 36 63.77 -2.28 -95.54
C SER A 36 63.44 -3.15 -94.34
N LEU A 37 62.90 -4.35 -94.60
CA LEU A 37 62.51 -5.34 -93.52
C LEU A 37 63.62 -6.41 -93.30
N MET A 38 64.85 -6.25 -93.78
CA MET A 38 65.86 -7.30 -93.83
C MET A 38 66.55 -7.61 -92.53
N PHE A 39 66.28 -6.87 -91.45
CA PHE A 39 66.90 -7.04 -90.12
C PHE A 39 65.94 -7.39 -88.94
N PHE A 40 64.69 -7.79 -89.21
CA PHE A 40 63.76 -8.11 -88.15
C PHE A 40 63.60 -9.63 -88.03
N GLU A 41 64.19 -10.20 -86.96
CA GLU A 41 63.88 -11.57 -86.53
C GLU A 41 62.44 -11.65 -86.04
N ARG A 42 61.71 -12.69 -86.47
CA ARG A 42 60.36 -13.02 -85.92
C ARG A 42 60.42 -13.39 -84.45
N ARG A 43 60.20 -12.44 -83.62
CA ARG A 43 59.97 -12.71 -82.21
C ARG A 43 58.55 -13.25 -82.01
N THR A 44 58.42 -14.41 -81.49
CA THR A 44 57.19 -15.13 -81.20
C THR A 44 56.26 -14.30 -80.29
N GLN A 45 54.99 -14.18 -80.65
CA GLN A 45 53.90 -13.45 -79.99
C GLN A 45 53.54 -14.08 -78.64
N SER A 46 54.28 -13.92 -77.58
CA SER A 46 53.87 -14.35 -76.25
C SER A 46 53.40 -13.20 -75.31
N SER A 47 53.61 -11.95 -75.66
CA SER A 47 53.32 -10.79 -74.77
C SER A 47 51.90 -10.21 -74.86
N ILE A 48 51.15 -10.55 -75.98
CA ILE A 48 49.84 -9.93 -76.24
C ILE A 48 48.73 -10.49 -75.28
N LYS A 49 48.79 -11.76 -74.91
CA LYS A 49 47.80 -12.39 -74.03
C LYS A 49 47.86 -11.80 -72.63
N HIS A 50 49.03 -11.52 -72.09
CA HIS A 50 49.18 -11.02 -70.71
C HIS A 50 48.79 -9.56 -70.58
N ARG A 51 48.97 -8.72 -71.61
CA ARG A 51 48.50 -7.32 -71.59
C ARG A 51 46.96 -7.22 -71.57
N ARG A 52 46.27 -8.02 -72.38
CA ARG A 52 44.80 -8.08 -72.43
C ARG A 52 44.22 -8.53 -71.12
N LEU A 53 44.79 -9.53 -70.46
CA LEU A 53 44.35 -10.00 -69.14
C LEU A 53 44.51 -8.97 -68.02
N ARG A 54 45.57 -8.16 -68.06
CA ARG A 54 45.80 -7.10 -67.05
C ARG A 54 44.81 -5.93 -67.19
N HIS A 55 44.42 -5.55 -68.36
CA HIS A 55 43.41 -4.51 -68.65
C HIS A 55 42.01 -5.01 -68.16
N LEU A 56 41.70 -6.26 -68.42
CA LEU A 56 40.44 -6.83 -67.94
C LEU A 56 40.36 -6.90 -66.43
N LEU A 57 41.46 -7.18 -65.74
CA LEU A 57 41.52 -7.24 -64.26
C LEU A 57 41.31 -5.84 -63.65
N LEU A 58 41.93 -4.79 -64.15
CA LEU A 58 41.72 -3.43 -63.72
C LEU A 58 40.27 -2.97 -63.98
N LEU A 59 39.69 -3.30 -65.15
CA LEU A 59 38.32 -2.99 -65.48
C LEU A 59 37.34 -3.71 -64.53
N SER A 60 37.57 -5.02 -64.29
CA SER A 60 36.73 -5.78 -63.38
C SER A 60 36.79 -5.25 -61.93
N LEU A 61 37.96 -4.80 -61.46
CA LEU A 61 38.13 -4.19 -60.15
C LEU A 61 37.40 -2.87 -60.00
N ARG A 62 37.43 -2.01 -61.03
CA ARG A 62 36.66 -0.75 -61.09
C ARG A 62 35.16 -0.98 -61.09
N ILE A 63 34.70 -1.96 -61.83
CA ILE A 63 33.28 -2.34 -61.84
C ILE A 63 32.88 -2.85 -60.46
N ALA A 64 33.70 -3.68 -59.83
CA ALA A 64 33.41 -4.20 -58.48
C ALA A 64 33.35 -3.09 -57.42
N VAL A 65 34.26 -2.11 -57.45
CA VAL A 65 34.24 -0.95 -56.53
C VAL A 65 32.98 -0.09 -56.74
N LEU A 66 32.54 0.15 -57.97
CA LEU A 66 31.30 0.90 -58.24
C LEU A 66 30.05 0.15 -57.80
N LEU A 67 30.00 -1.17 -57.98
CA LEU A 67 28.90 -2.00 -57.49
C LEU A 67 28.86 -2.05 -55.95
N LEU A 68 30.02 -2.18 -55.31
CA LEU A 68 30.11 -2.14 -53.82
C LEU A 68 29.68 -0.77 -53.31
N LEU A 69 30.01 0.32 -54.00
CA LEU A 69 29.57 1.66 -53.62
C LEU A 69 28.04 1.81 -53.73
N ALA A 70 27.44 1.32 -54.82
CA ALA A 70 25.98 1.32 -54.97
C ALA A 70 25.28 0.48 -53.91
N LEU A 71 25.83 -0.70 -53.55
CA LEU A 71 25.34 -1.55 -52.47
C LEU A 71 25.51 -0.91 -51.11
N LEU A 72 26.61 -0.19 -50.85
CA LEU A 72 26.85 0.51 -49.58
C LEU A 72 25.76 1.56 -49.32
N PHE A 73 25.45 2.40 -50.32
CA PHE A 73 24.42 3.42 -50.21
C PHE A 73 22.99 2.85 -50.23
N ALA A 74 22.76 1.71 -50.87
CA ALA A 74 21.50 0.99 -50.81
C ALA A 74 21.19 0.42 -49.41
N ASN A 75 22.21 0.37 -48.53
CA ASN A 75 22.14 -0.06 -47.12
C ASN A 75 21.37 -1.37 -46.95
N PRO A 76 21.94 -2.49 -47.40
CA PRO A 76 21.31 -3.79 -47.25
C PRO A 76 21.17 -4.18 -45.80
N PHE A 77 20.02 -4.73 -45.41
CA PHE A 77 19.75 -5.20 -44.07
C PHE A 77 19.21 -6.63 -44.07
N ILE A 78 19.47 -7.32 -42.95
CA ILE A 78 18.86 -8.61 -42.66
C ILE A 78 17.86 -8.36 -41.55
N SER A 79 16.59 -8.63 -41.78
CA SER A 79 15.63 -8.75 -40.70
C SER A 79 15.93 -10.04 -39.94
N ARG A 80 16.60 -9.94 -38.80
CA ARG A 80 16.64 -11.05 -37.85
C ARG A 80 15.28 -11.07 -37.16
N SER A 81 14.46 -12.02 -37.51
CA SER A 81 13.37 -12.44 -36.65
C SER A 81 13.99 -12.89 -35.32
N THR A 82 13.69 -12.19 -34.23
CA THR A 82 14.10 -12.57 -32.88
C THR A 82 13.48 -13.88 -32.41
N ALA A 83 12.70 -14.53 -33.24
CA ALA A 83 12.10 -15.86 -32.99
C ALA A 83 13.10 -17.02 -32.89
N GLY A 84 14.41 -16.76 -32.95
CA GLY A 84 15.43 -17.81 -32.97
C GLY A 84 16.53 -17.74 -31.90
N LEU A 85 16.54 -16.74 -31.00
CA LEU A 85 17.46 -16.72 -29.85
C LEU A 85 16.72 -17.09 -28.56
N GLY A 86 16.21 -18.32 -28.49
CA GLY A 86 15.66 -18.92 -27.29
C GLY A 86 16.74 -19.21 -26.24
N GLY A 87 17.35 -18.16 -25.66
CA GLY A 87 18.41 -18.40 -24.68
C GLY A 87 18.57 -17.36 -23.57
N ASN A 88 18.04 -16.18 -23.70
CA ASN A 88 18.41 -15.14 -22.72
C ASN A 88 17.23 -14.24 -22.31
N LYS A 89 16.06 -14.80 -22.04
CA LYS A 89 14.95 -14.11 -21.38
C LYS A 89 14.66 -14.74 -20.02
N LEU A 90 14.19 -13.96 -19.08
CA LEU A 90 13.68 -14.43 -17.80
C LEU A 90 12.16 -14.57 -17.89
N LEU A 91 11.65 -15.75 -17.58
CA LEU A 91 10.22 -16.03 -17.50
C LEU A 91 9.75 -15.88 -16.06
N LEU A 92 8.85 -14.95 -15.77
CA LEU A 92 8.21 -14.80 -14.47
C LEU A 92 6.81 -15.39 -14.52
N LEU A 93 6.54 -16.38 -13.70
CA LEU A 93 5.22 -16.95 -13.49
C LEU A 93 4.65 -16.36 -12.20
N VAL A 94 3.74 -15.41 -12.33
CA VAL A 94 3.08 -14.75 -11.20
C VAL A 94 1.69 -15.37 -11.05
N ILE A 95 1.48 -16.12 -9.98
CA ILE A 95 0.21 -16.78 -9.68
C ILE A 95 -0.49 -15.98 -8.58
N ASP A 96 -1.65 -15.47 -8.91
CA ASP A 96 -2.53 -14.81 -7.95
C ASP A 96 -3.04 -15.86 -6.95
N ASN A 97 -2.83 -15.59 -5.67
CA ASN A 97 -3.31 -16.41 -4.57
C ASN A 97 -4.16 -15.61 -3.58
N SER A 98 -4.67 -14.46 -4.01
CA SER A 98 -5.53 -13.58 -3.20
C SER A 98 -6.82 -14.24 -2.74
N PHE A 99 -7.54 -13.53 -1.88
CA PHE A 99 -8.76 -14.04 -1.29
C PHE A 99 -9.84 -14.43 -2.33
N SER A 100 -9.99 -13.65 -3.39
CA SER A 100 -10.96 -13.90 -4.46
C SER A 100 -10.70 -15.19 -5.24
N MET A 101 -9.44 -15.65 -5.27
CA MET A 101 -9.06 -16.91 -5.90
C MET A 101 -9.63 -18.16 -5.21
N ARG A 102 -10.29 -17.97 -4.03
CA ARG A 102 -11.09 -19.02 -3.35
C ARG A 102 -12.40 -19.33 -4.08
N ALA A 103 -12.88 -18.42 -4.93
CA ALA A 103 -14.15 -18.62 -5.60
C ALA A 103 -14.08 -19.76 -6.62
N GLY A 104 -14.81 -20.85 -6.37
CA GLY A 104 -14.82 -22.03 -7.23
C GLY A 104 -13.46 -22.68 -7.42
N SER A 105 -13.04 -22.90 -8.67
CA SER A 105 -11.77 -23.56 -9.04
C SER A 105 -10.66 -22.60 -9.49
N ARG A 106 -10.78 -21.31 -9.26
CA ARG A 106 -9.91 -20.27 -9.83
C ARG A 106 -8.43 -20.53 -9.61
N LEU A 107 -8.01 -20.87 -8.38
CA LEU A 107 -6.59 -21.16 -8.09
C LEU A 107 -6.10 -22.39 -8.85
N GLU A 108 -6.88 -23.46 -8.91
CA GLU A 108 -6.48 -24.68 -9.62
C GLU A 108 -6.42 -24.47 -11.14
N ASP A 109 -7.28 -23.62 -11.69
CA ASP A 109 -7.22 -23.22 -13.08
C ASP A 109 -6.00 -22.35 -13.38
N ALA A 110 -5.63 -21.44 -12.47
CA ALA A 110 -4.39 -20.66 -12.55
C ALA A 110 -3.15 -21.54 -12.52
N LYS A 111 -3.08 -22.50 -11.60
CA LYS A 111 -1.98 -23.47 -11.53
C LYS A 111 -1.87 -24.30 -12.80
N ARG A 112 -2.99 -24.80 -13.31
CA ARG A 112 -3.02 -25.59 -14.56
C ARG A 112 -2.52 -24.77 -15.74
N ALA A 113 -2.92 -23.52 -15.86
CA ALA A 113 -2.45 -22.60 -16.89
C ALA A 113 -0.94 -22.32 -16.76
N ALA A 114 -0.45 -22.14 -15.53
CA ALA A 114 0.97 -21.92 -15.25
C ALA A 114 1.82 -23.14 -15.61
N LEU A 115 1.36 -24.35 -15.28
CA LEU A 115 2.02 -25.60 -15.68
C LEU A 115 2.06 -25.74 -17.20
N GLY A 116 1.00 -25.39 -17.93
CA GLY A 116 0.98 -25.40 -19.39
C GLY A 116 2.02 -24.45 -20.02
N VAL A 117 2.22 -23.27 -19.42
CA VAL A 117 3.29 -22.35 -19.86
C VAL A 117 4.67 -22.93 -19.57
N LEU A 118 4.86 -23.58 -18.41
CA LEU A 118 6.13 -24.25 -18.08
C LEU A 118 6.46 -25.39 -19.04
N GLU A 119 5.47 -26.16 -19.48
CA GLU A 119 5.65 -27.26 -20.44
C GLU A 119 6.03 -26.76 -21.84
N SER A 120 5.51 -25.64 -22.25
CA SER A 120 5.83 -25.00 -23.54
C SER A 120 7.14 -24.20 -23.54
N ARG A 121 7.77 -24.03 -22.37
CA ARG A 121 9.00 -23.27 -22.17
C ARG A 121 10.20 -24.00 -22.80
N ASN A 122 11.10 -23.22 -23.42
CA ASN A 122 12.41 -23.77 -23.79
C ASN A 122 13.20 -24.16 -22.51
N PRO A 123 13.72 -25.40 -22.37
CA PRO A 123 14.43 -25.84 -21.17
C PRO A 123 15.62 -24.96 -20.75
N SER A 124 16.27 -24.27 -21.69
CA SER A 124 17.37 -23.34 -21.41
C SER A 124 16.94 -21.97 -20.87
N THR A 125 15.64 -21.64 -20.91
CA THR A 125 15.12 -20.38 -20.39
C THR A 125 15.04 -20.44 -18.87
N ARG A 126 15.62 -19.47 -18.16
CA ARG A 126 15.43 -19.32 -16.71
C ARG A 126 14.00 -18.89 -16.41
N ALA A 127 13.41 -19.49 -15.38
CA ALA A 127 12.11 -19.11 -14.90
C ALA A 127 12.12 -18.89 -13.37
N GLN A 128 11.15 -18.13 -12.89
CA GLN A 128 10.91 -17.90 -11.46
C GLN A 128 9.42 -17.95 -11.20
N VAL A 129 9.00 -18.63 -10.15
CA VAL A 129 7.62 -18.69 -9.69
C VAL A 129 7.45 -17.72 -8.53
N MET A 130 6.40 -16.90 -8.62
CA MET A 130 6.04 -15.91 -7.61
C MET A 130 4.54 -15.99 -7.31
N THR A 131 4.15 -15.62 -6.10
CA THR A 131 2.73 -15.45 -5.71
C THR A 131 2.40 -13.99 -5.56
N LEU A 132 1.15 -13.64 -5.91
CA LEU A 132 0.61 -12.31 -5.79
C LEU A 132 -0.52 -12.30 -4.75
N GLY A 133 -0.31 -11.54 -3.69
CA GLY A 133 -1.32 -11.12 -2.73
C GLY A 133 -1.19 -9.61 -2.54
N SER A 134 -1.17 -9.14 -1.29
CA SER A 134 -0.84 -7.74 -0.97
C SER A 134 0.59 -7.36 -1.35
N GLN A 135 1.47 -8.34 -1.47
CA GLN A 135 2.86 -8.24 -1.91
C GLN A 135 3.19 -9.35 -2.89
N LEU A 136 4.24 -9.14 -3.67
CA LEU A 136 4.78 -10.14 -4.58
C LEU A 136 5.86 -10.96 -3.86
N HIS A 137 5.61 -12.27 -3.71
CA HIS A 137 6.54 -13.19 -3.03
C HIS A 137 7.16 -14.18 -4.00
N ALA A 138 8.50 -14.30 -3.99
CA ALA A 138 9.22 -15.29 -4.77
C ALA A 138 9.18 -16.66 -4.06
N LEU A 139 8.68 -17.70 -4.74
CA LEU A 139 8.69 -19.07 -4.25
C LEU A 139 9.96 -19.81 -4.65
N THR A 140 10.59 -19.42 -5.78
CA THR A 140 11.86 -20.01 -6.25
C THR A 140 12.88 -18.92 -6.54
N ALA A 141 14.15 -19.30 -6.55
CA ALA A 141 15.17 -18.53 -7.24
C ALA A 141 14.96 -18.60 -8.76
N GLN A 142 15.74 -17.84 -9.52
CA GLN A 142 15.78 -17.95 -10.99
C GLN A 142 16.46 -19.27 -11.37
N THR A 143 15.69 -20.28 -11.79
CA THR A 143 16.18 -21.62 -12.08
C THR A 143 15.77 -22.09 -13.48
N GLN A 144 16.47 -23.09 -14.00
CA GLN A 144 16.10 -23.82 -15.21
C GLN A 144 15.45 -25.18 -14.88
N ASP A 145 15.51 -25.60 -13.60
CA ASP A 145 14.98 -26.88 -13.16
C ASP A 145 13.45 -26.89 -13.23
N SER A 146 12.94 -27.70 -14.16
CA SER A 146 11.49 -27.86 -14.35
C SER A 146 10.82 -28.59 -13.17
N GLY A 147 11.56 -29.43 -12.44
CA GLY A 147 11.03 -30.12 -11.25
C GLY A 147 10.77 -29.16 -10.11
N GLU A 148 11.75 -28.31 -9.80
CA GLU A 148 11.63 -27.25 -8.78
C GLU A 148 10.48 -26.27 -9.12
N LEU A 149 10.40 -25.81 -10.37
CA LEU A 149 9.35 -24.90 -10.82
C LEU A 149 7.95 -25.50 -10.72
N ARG A 150 7.78 -26.77 -11.14
CA ARG A 150 6.49 -27.49 -11.00
C ARG A 150 6.10 -27.67 -9.54
N GLN A 151 7.04 -28.05 -8.70
CA GLN A 151 6.79 -28.17 -7.26
C GLN A 151 6.35 -26.85 -6.67
N ALA A 152 7.00 -25.75 -7.03
CA ALA A 152 6.63 -24.40 -6.58
C ALA A 152 5.21 -24.02 -7.01
N VAL A 153 4.83 -24.23 -8.30
CA VAL A 153 3.46 -23.98 -8.77
C VAL A 153 2.44 -24.78 -7.98
N ASN A 154 2.70 -26.08 -7.75
CA ASN A 154 1.80 -26.95 -7.00
C ASN A 154 1.69 -26.55 -5.51
N SER A 155 2.75 -25.99 -4.93
CA SER A 155 2.78 -25.56 -3.52
C SER A 155 2.04 -24.27 -3.24
N VAL A 156 1.62 -23.51 -4.28
CA VAL A 156 0.85 -22.27 -4.09
C VAL A 156 -0.42 -22.56 -3.30
N ALA A 157 -0.56 -21.90 -2.16
CA ALA A 157 -1.75 -21.98 -1.30
C ALA A 157 -2.53 -20.67 -1.35
N LEU A 158 -3.83 -20.75 -1.14
CA LEU A 158 -4.70 -19.57 -0.98
C LEU A 158 -4.25 -18.71 0.19
N SER A 159 -4.28 -17.41 0.01
CA SER A 159 -4.10 -16.44 1.07
C SER A 159 -5.42 -15.72 1.39
N ASP A 160 -5.44 -14.96 2.48
CA ASP A 160 -6.57 -14.10 2.83
C ASP A 160 -6.31 -12.63 2.45
N ALA A 161 -5.17 -12.38 1.79
CA ALA A 161 -4.74 -11.05 1.35
C ALA A 161 -5.51 -10.59 0.10
N ARG A 162 -5.56 -9.29 -0.12
CA ARG A 162 -6.09 -8.71 -1.35
C ARG A 162 -4.99 -8.67 -2.42
N ALA A 163 -5.35 -8.95 -3.68
CA ALA A 163 -4.44 -8.76 -4.81
C ALA A 163 -4.05 -7.29 -4.99
N SER A 164 -2.81 -7.05 -5.38
CA SER A 164 -2.31 -5.72 -5.74
C SER A 164 -1.49 -5.78 -7.03
N PHE A 165 -2.10 -5.38 -8.16
CA PHE A 165 -1.41 -5.41 -9.46
C PHE A 165 -0.29 -4.37 -9.56
N GLY A 166 -0.33 -3.30 -8.76
CA GLY A 166 0.78 -2.37 -8.62
C GLY A 166 2.05 -3.02 -8.08
N GLU A 167 1.92 -4.06 -7.23
CA GLU A 167 3.07 -4.82 -6.71
C GLU A 167 3.76 -5.64 -7.80
N VAL A 168 3.00 -6.18 -8.76
CA VAL A 168 3.58 -6.86 -9.94
C VAL A 168 4.50 -5.90 -10.69
N ALA A 169 4.00 -4.70 -11.00
CA ALA A 169 4.79 -3.70 -11.71
C ALA A 169 6.02 -3.23 -10.90
N ARG A 170 5.86 -3.07 -9.58
CA ARG A 170 6.95 -2.68 -8.66
C ARG A 170 8.03 -3.76 -8.59
N GLY A 171 7.63 -5.02 -8.39
CA GLY A 171 8.55 -6.16 -8.33
C GLY A 171 9.28 -6.38 -9.66
N VAL A 172 8.57 -6.26 -10.79
CA VAL A 172 9.18 -6.37 -12.12
C VAL A 172 10.16 -5.22 -12.39
N ARG A 173 9.87 -4.00 -11.97
CA ARG A 173 10.80 -2.85 -12.08
C ARG A 173 12.08 -3.11 -11.28
N SER A 174 11.96 -3.51 -10.01
CA SER A 174 13.10 -3.84 -9.17
C SER A 174 13.95 -4.96 -9.77
N LEU A 175 13.31 -5.98 -10.34
CA LEU A 175 14.01 -7.07 -11.00
C LEU A 175 14.70 -6.62 -12.30
N ALA A 176 14.06 -5.76 -13.08
CA ALA A 176 14.61 -5.21 -14.33
C ALA A 176 15.85 -4.32 -14.10
N GLU A 177 15.96 -3.69 -12.95
CA GLU A 177 17.17 -2.96 -12.54
C GLU A 177 18.33 -3.91 -12.21
N ALA A 178 18.02 -5.09 -11.64
CA ALA A 178 19.01 -6.09 -11.27
C ALA A 178 19.47 -6.97 -12.44
N VAL A 179 18.63 -7.12 -13.49
CA VAL A 179 18.86 -8.07 -14.59
C VAL A 179 18.73 -7.35 -15.93
N SER A 180 19.80 -7.37 -16.74
CA SER A 180 19.85 -6.70 -18.06
C SER A 180 19.23 -7.51 -19.21
N ILE A 181 18.48 -8.58 -18.93
CA ILE A 181 17.84 -9.44 -19.93
C ILE A 181 16.34 -9.12 -20.05
N PRO A 182 15.69 -9.36 -21.20
CA PRO A 182 14.26 -9.21 -21.33
C PRO A 182 13.49 -10.08 -20.35
N ILE A 183 12.45 -9.53 -19.75
CA ILE A 183 11.57 -10.20 -18.79
C ILE A 183 10.22 -10.45 -19.45
N GLU A 184 9.75 -11.69 -19.38
CA GLU A 184 8.39 -12.04 -19.81
C GLU A 184 7.59 -12.44 -18.58
N VAL A 185 6.58 -11.64 -18.26
CA VAL A 185 5.73 -11.81 -17.07
C VAL A 185 4.43 -12.47 -17.49
N HIS A 186 4.17 -13.66 -16.97
CA HIS A 186 2.90 -14.36 -17.12
C HIS A 186 2.11 -14.21 -15.81
N LEU A 187 1.01 -13.46 -15.85
CA LEU A 187 0.13 -13.25 -14.70
C LEU A 187 -1.11 -14.13 -14.83
N PHE A 188 -1.27 -15.07 -13.89
CA PHE A 188 -2.42 -15.97 -13.76
C PHE A 188 -3.30 -15.47 -12.63
N SER A 189 -4.44 -14.85 -12.96
CA SER A 189 -5.31 -14.18 -12.00
C SER A 189 -6.75 -14.16 -12.52
N ASP A 190 -7.71 -13.97 -11.64
CA ASP A 190 -9.08 -13.63 -12.00
C ASP A 190 -9.24 -12.17 -12.46
N LEU A 191 -8.18 -11.37 -12.35
CA LEU A 191 -8.08 -9.98 -12.83
C LEU A 191 -9.22 -9.09 -12.31
N GLN A 192 -9.49 -9.16 -11.01
CA GLN A 192 -10.53 -8.34 -10.38
C GLN A 192 -10.17 -6.85 -10.36
N LYS A 193 -11.20 -6.01 -10.42
CA LYS A 193 -11.07 -4.55 -10.28
C LYS A 193 -10.50 -4.15 -8.93
N SER A 194 -10.79 -4.90 -7.87
CA SER A 194 -10.28 -4.68 -6.51
C SER A 194 -8.75 -4.62 -6.44
N GLY A 195 -8.06 -5.39 -7.30
CA GLY A 195 -6.61 -5.44 -7.38
C GLY A 195 -5.94 -4.23 -8.06
N MET A 196 -6.72 -3.36 -8.71
CA MET A 196 -6.18 -2.17 -9.38
C MET A 196 -5.74 -1.11 -8.36
N PRO A 197 -4.57 -0.48 -8.56
CA PRO A 197 -4.17 0.68 -7.78
C PRO A 197 -5.00 1.92 -8.17
N ALA A 198 -4.92 2.97 -7.35
CA ALA A 198 -5.62 4.24 -7.60
C ALA A 198 -5.16 4.93 -8.90
N SER A 199 -3.91 4.75 -9.30
CA SER A 199 -3.35 5.28 -10.54
C SER A 199 -2.92 4.16 -11.47
N PHE A 200 -3.38 4.19 -12.71
CA PHE A 200 -2.97 3.23 -13.74
C PHE A 200 -1.44 3.26 -14.02
N GLN A 201 -0.79 4.39 -13.79
CA GLN A 201 0.67 4.51 -13.94
C GLN A 201 1.45 3.58 -13.01
N GLU A 202 0.89 3.23 -11.86
CA GLU A 202 1.53 2.29 -10.92
C GLU A 202 1.66 0.88 -11.51
N MET A 203 0.79 0.52 -12.47
CA MET A 203 0.80 -0.76 -13.18
C MET A 203 1.76 -0.78 -14.39
N ALA A 204 2.39 0.35 -14.73
CA ALA A 204 3.29 0.44 -15.88
C ALA A 204 4.54 -0.42 -15.68
N LEU A 205 4.85 -1.26 -16.65
CA LEU A 205 6.03 -2.11 -16.69
C LEU A 205 7.22 -1.37 -17.33
N PRO A 206 8.46 -1.76 -17.00
CA PRO A 206 9.65 -1.22 -17.67
C PRO A 206 9.73 -1.69 -19.12
N PRO A 207 10.44 -0.95 -20.01
CA PRO A 207 10.47 -1.23 -21.45
C PRO A 207 11.04 -2.60 -21.85
N ASN A 208 11.84 -3.23 -20.98
CA ASN A 208 12.41 -4.56 -21.17
C ASN A 208 11.53 -5.68 -20.63
N ALA A 209 10.33 -5.37 -20.14
CA ALA A 209 9.37 -6.36 -19.64
C ALA A 209 8.12 -6.40 -20.52
N ALA A 210 7.67 -7.61 -20.83
CA ALA A 210 6.43 -7.88 -21.55
C ALA A 210 5.45 -8.61 -20.64
N LEU A 211 4.16 -8.20 -20.64
CA LEU A 211 3.11 -8.80 -19.82
C LEU A 211 2.20 -9.69 -20.67
N VAL A 212 2.01 -10.91 -20.23
CA VAL A 212 1.05 -11.86 -20.78
C VAL A 212 0.03 -12.17 -19.69
N LEU A 213 -1.23 -11.81 -19.92
CA LEU A 213 -2.31 -12.04 -18.98
C LEU A 213 -2.99 -13.39 -19.27
N HIS A 214 -3.21 -14.15 -18.21
CA HIS A 214 -3.94 -15.42 -18.24
C HIS A 214 -5.18 -15.30 -17.32
N PRO A 215 -6.29 -14.73 -17.82
CA PRO A 215 -7.50 -14.63 -17.04
C PRO A 215 -8.09 -16.02 -16.80
N VAL A 216 -8.34 -16.36 -15.52
CA VAL A 216 -9.02 -17.62 -15.14
C VAL A 216 -10.53 -17.46 -15.12
N VAL A 217 -11.02 -16.21 -15.16
CA VAL A 217 -12.45 -15.86 -15.24
C VAL A 217 -12.64 -14.82 -16.34
N LYS A 218 -13.76 -14.91 -17.04
CA LYS A 218 -14.10 -13.97 -18.13
C LYS A 218 -15.22 -13.01 -17.75
N GLU A 219 -16.08 -13.40 -16.84
CA GLU A 219 -17.26 -12.64 -16.44
C GLU A 219 -17.34 -12.54 -14.92
N ALA A 220 -17.98 -11.48 -14.44
CA ALA A 220 -18.21 -11.28 -13.02
C ALA A 220 -19.09 -12.42 -12.45
N THR A 221 -18.75 -12.89 -11.27
CA THR A 221 -19.46 -13.98 -10.59
C THR A 221 -20.38 -13.37 -9.53
N PRO A 222 -21.66 -13.79 -9.43
CA PRO A 222 -22.55 -13.35 -8.36
C PRO A 222 -22.01 -13.74 -6.98
N ASN A 223 -22.06 -12.81 -6.02
CA ASN A 223 -21.57 -13.03 -4.67
C ASN A 223 -22.38 -12.25 -3.64
N TRP A 224 -22.63 -12.85 -2.48
CA TRP A 224 -23.20 -12.24 -1.29
C TRP A 224 -22.11 -12.13 -0.22
N THR A 225 -22.14 -11.10 0.60
CA THR A 225 -21.14 -10.93 1.65
C THR A 225 -21.67 -10.16 2.85
N VAL A 226 -21.11 -10.41 4.01
CA VAL A 226 -21.18 -9.47 5.14
C VAL A 226 -20.10 -8.41 4.93
N GLU A 227 -20.49 -7.26 4.35
CA GLU A 227 -19.54 -6.21 3.94
C GLU A 227 -18.86 -5.53 5.13
N SER A 228 -19.65 -5.23 6.17
CA SER A 228 -19.11 -4.59 7.39
C SER A 228 -19.99 -4.87 8.60
N VAL A 229 -19.35 -4.81 9.77
CA VAL A 229 -20.03 -4.86 11.07
C VAL A 229 -19.54 -3.71 11.91
N SER A 230 -20.48 -2.88 12.39
CA SER A 230 -20.23 -1.81 13.36
C SER A 230 -20.74 -2.24 14.73
N THR A 231 -19.87 -2.28 15.72
CA THR A 231 -20.18 -2.69 17.09
C THR A 231 -19.18 -2.05 18.06
N PRO A 232 -19.58 -1.77 19.32
CA PRO A 232 -18.60 -1.36 20.32
C PRO A 232 -17.66 -2.54 20.66
N ALA A 233 -16.36 -2.28 20.65
CA ALA A 233 -15.36 -3.28 21.04
C ALA A 233 -15.38 -3.60 22.55
N GLN A 234 -16.02 -2.74 23.36
CA GLN A 234 -16.25 -2.93 24.80
C GLN A 234 -17.73 -2.72 25.13
N VAL A 235 -18.27 -3.59 25.96
CA VAL A 235 -19.66 -3.58 26.39
C VAL A 235 -19.70 -3.51 27.91
N TRP A 236 -20.36 -2.49 28.44
CA TRP A 236 -20.62 -2.31 29.89
C TRP A 236 -22.08 -2.63 30.22
N ASP A 237 -22.99 -2.36 29.30
CA ASP A 237 -24.41 -2.71 29.42
C ASP A 237 -24.84 -3.49 28.17
N PRO A 238 -25.07 -4.81 28.25
CA PRO A 238 -25.47 -5.64 27.13
C PRO A 238 -26.78 -5.20 26.46
N LYS A 239 -27.68 -4.55 27.23
CA LYS A 239 -28.98 -4.08 26.71
C LYS A 239 -28.85 -2.83 25.83
N LYS A 240 -27.75 -2.09 25.95
CA LYS A 240 -27.46 -0.89 25.16
C LYS A 240 -26.53 -1.14 23.99
N ALA A 241 -25.80 -2.27 24.03
CA ALA A 241 -24.86 -2.62 22.98
C ALA A 241 -25.60 -3.02 21.71
N ARG A 242 -25.32 -2.33 20.61
CA ARG A 242 -25.92 -2.59 19.29
C ARG A 242 -24.88 -3.15 18.33
N VAL A 243 -25.32 -4.07 17.49
CA VAL A 243 -24.52 -4.60 16.38
C VAL A 243 -25.23 -4.26 15.09
N GLN A 244 -24.59 -3.52 14.23
CA GLN A 244 -25.10 -3.15 12.91
C GLN A 244 -24.26 -3.85 11.85
N ALA A 245 -24.91 -4.66 11.00
CA ALA A 245 -24.25 -5.38 9.93
C ALA A 245 -24.79 -4.89 8.57
N VAL A 246 -23.90 -4.68 7.62
CA VAL A 246 -24.23 -4.35 6.23
C VAL A 246 -24.01 -5.61 5.40
N ILE A 247 -25.08 -6.06 4.75
CA ILE A 247 -25.08 -7.19 3.82
C ILE A 247 -25.10 -6.62 2.41
N ALA A 248 -24.17 -7.05 1.56
CA ALA A 248 -24.07 -6.62 0.17
C ALA A 248 -24.27 -7.79 -0.77
N GLY A 249 -24.85 -7.50 -1.94
CA GLY A 249 -24.94 -8.42 -3.06
C GLY A 249 -24.30 -7.80 -4.30
N PHE A 250 -23.36 -8.50 -4.91
CA PHE A 250 -22.66 -8.12 -6.13
C PHE A 250 -23.08 -9.03 -7.28
N HIS A 251 -23.55 -8.46 -8.37
CA HIS A 251 -24.09 -9.19 -9.53
C HIS A 251 -25.21 -10.18 -9.18
N THR A 252 -25.95 -9.91 -8.08
CA THR A 252 -26.99 -10.77 -7.55
C THR A 252 -28.40 -10.22 -7.82
N PRO A 253 -29.44 -11.08 -7.93
CA PRO A 253 -30.81 -10.64 -7.91
C PRO A 253 -31.20 -10.10 -6.53
N ALA A 254 -32.35 -9.42 -6.43
CA ALA A 254 -32.95 -9.09 -5.14
C ALA A 254 -33.32 -10.37 -4.38
N ALA A 255 -32.93 -10.46 -3.11
CA ALA A 255 -33.20 -11.63 -2.27
C ALA A 255 -33.31 -11.26 -0.79
N THR A 256 -34.03 -12.09 -0.04
CA THR A 256 -34.04 -12.02 1.42
C THR A 256 -33.01 -13.02 1.96
N ARG A 257 -32.11 -12.55 2.82
CA ARG A 257 -31.07 -13.35 3.46
C ARG A 257 -31.32 -13.45 4.95
N SER A 258 -31.02 -14.60 5.53
CA SER A 258 -31.03 -14.81 6.97
C SER A 258 -29.67 -14.40 7.53
N VAL A 259 -29.65 -13.45 8.46
CA VAL A 259 -28.44 -12.92 9.10
C VAL A 259 -28.43 -13.38 10.53
N SER A 260 -27.40 -14.11 10.93
CA SER A 260 -27.23 -14.67 12.27
C SER A 260 -26.10 -13.99 13.03
N LEU A 261 -26.34 -13.63 14.28
CA LEU A 261 -25.34 -13.18 15.24
C LEU A 261 -24.92 -14.35 16.11
N VAL A 262 -23.64 -14.68 16.10
CA VAL A 262 -23.05 -15.81 16.84
C VAL A 262 -22.08 -15.27 17.89
N VAL A 263 -22.17 -15.77 19.12
CA VAL A 263 -21.26 -15.43 20.24
C VAL A 263 -20.67 -16.72 20.78
N ASN A 264 -19.34 -16.81 20.78
CA ASN A 264 -18.59 -18.00 21.24
C ASN A 264 -19.09 -19.31 20.61
N GLY A 265 -19.44 -19.28 19.33
CA GLY A 265 -19.94 -20.42 18.55
C GLY A 265 -21.43 -20.74 18.74
N LYS A 266 -22.16 -19.93 19.52
CA LYS A 266 -23.61 -20.11 19.74
C LYS A 266 -24.39 -18.98 19.07
N THR A 267 -25.37 -19.30 18.22
CA THR A 267 -26.29 -18.32 17.65
C THR A 267 -27.16 -17.71 18.74
N VAL A 268 -27.07 -16.39 18.90
CA VAL A 268 -27.84 -15.64 19.91
C VAL A 268 -29.02 -14.89 19.32
N ALA A 269 -28.96 -14.52 18.04
CA ALA A 269 -30.04 -13.84 17.34
C ALA A 269 -29.98 -14.10 15.83
N THR A 270 -31.14 -14.08 15.19
CA THR A 270 -31.28 -14.17 13.72
C THR A 270 -32.26 -13.11 13.25
N ARG A 271 -31.97 -12.45 12.12
CA ARG A 271 -32.77 -11.43 11.47
C ARG A 271 -32.83 -11.67 9.96
N SER A 272 -33.87 -11.18 9.32
CA SER A 272 -33.96 -11.22 7.85
C SER A 272 -33.57 -9.87 7.26
N ALA A 273 -32.74 -9.91 6.22
CA ALA A 273 -32.32 -8.77 5.41
C ALA A 273 -32.89 -8.87 4.01
N SER A 274 -33.72 -7.93 3.59
CA SER A 274 -34.14 -7.82 2.20
C SER A 274 -33.14 -6.97 1.44
N VAL A 275 -32.27 -7.61 0.65
CA VAL A 275 -31.20 -6.96 -0.10
C VAL A 275 -31.67 -6.74 -1.54
N PRO A 276 -31.68 -5.52 -2.07
CA PRO A 276 -32.04 -5.25 -3.46
C PRO A 276 -31.01 -5.83 -4.43
N ALA A 277 -31.38 -5.96 -5.71
CA ALA A 277 -30.45 -6.41 -6.74
C ALA A 277 -29.23 -5.51 -6.82
N ASN A 278 -28.03 -6.08 -6.78
CA ASN A 278 -26.75 -5.36 -6.77
C ASN A 278 -26.69 -4.26 -5.68
N GLY A 279 -27.30 -4.51 -4.53
CA GLY A 279 -27.50 -3.51 -3.51
C GLY A 279 -27.02 -3.94 -2.12
N ARG A 280 -27.39 -3.12 -1.13
CA ARG A 280 -27.03 -3.31 0.27
C ARG A 280 -28.26 -3.24 1.15
N ALA A 281 -28.22 -3.98 2.26
CA ALA A 281 -29.20 -3.86 3.34
C ALA A 281 -28.49 -3.83 4.68
N THR A 282 -28.98 -3.02 5.58
CA THR A 282 -28.46 -2.92 6.94
C THR A 282 -29.37 -3.68 7.91
N VAL A 283 -28.77 -4.50 8.75
CA VAL A 283 -29.44 -5.25 9.81
C VAL A 283 -28.92 -4.79 11.16
N GLU A 284 -29.83 -4.55 12.10
CA GLU A 284 -29.49 -4.15 13.47
C GLU A 284 -29.93 -5.21 14.46
N PHE A 285 -29.02 -5.56 15.39
CA PHE A 285 -29.28 -6.32 16.59
C PHE A 285 -29.25 -5.37 17.77
N GLU A 286 -30.39 -5.24 18.45
CA GLU A 286 -30.62 -4.21 19.49
C GLU A 286 -29.93 -4.50 20.82
N SER A 287 -29.39 -5.70 21.02
CA SER A 287 -28.67 -6.10 22.21
C SER A 287 -27.56 -7.08 21.87
N LEU A 288 -26.50 -7.06 22.67
CA LEU A 288 -25.38 -7.99 22.53
C LEU A 288 -25.11 -8.60 23.91
N ASP A 289 -25.72 -9.75 24.20
CA ASP A 289 -25.49 -10.47 25.43
C ASP A 289 -24.23 -11.33 25.32
N VAL A 290 -23.16 -10.86 25.94
CA VAL A 290 -21.85 -11.51 25.99
C VAL A 290 -21.45 -11.76 27.44
N PRO A 291 -20.77 -12.88 27.76
CA PRO A 291 -20.23 -13.13 29.09
C PRO A 291 -19.12 -12.11 29.42
N TYR A 292 -18.80 -11.99 30.72
CA TYR A 292 -17.67 -11.17 31.18
C TYR A 292 -16.35 -11.62 30.53
N GLY A 293 -15.48 -10.65 30.23
CA GLY A 293 -14.24 -10.85 29.53
C GLY A 293 -14.44 -10.81 27.99
N PHE A 294 -13.51 -11.40 27.27
CA PHE A 294 -13.52 -11.40 25.80
C PHE A 294 -14.43 -12.48 25.24
N SER A 295 -15.21 -12.11 24.24
CA SER A 295 -16.03 -13.01 23.44
C SER A 295 -15.65 -12.93 21.98
N ARG A 296 -15.59 -14.10 21.31
CA ARG A 296 -15.47 -14.22 19.87
C ARG A 296 -16.87 -14.12 19.26
N CYS A 297 -17.05 -13.12 18.44
CA CYS A 297 -18.35 -12.84 17.82
C CYS A 297 -18.24 -12.94 16.31
N GLU A 298 -19.34 -13.32 15.68
CA GLU A 298 -19.46 -13.49 14.24
C GLU A 298 -20.85 -13.05 13.78
N VAL A 299 -20.92 -12.33 12.67
CA VAL A 299 -22.15 -12.18 11.90
C VAL A 299 -22.02 -13.02 10.64
N SER A 300 -23.01 -13.85 10.38
CA SER A 300 -23.03 -14.74 9.22
C SER A 300 -24.34 -14.67 8.44
N ILE A 301 -24.28 -14.95 7.13
CA ILE A 301 -25.44 -15.04 6.23
C ILE A 301 -25.60 -16.46 5.69
N ASP A 302 -26.83 -16.79 5.30
CA ASP A 302 -27.19 -18.05 4.64
C ASP A 302 -26.97 -17.95 3.12
N SER A 303 -25.73 -17.85 2.68
CA SER A 303 -25.39 -17.83 1.27
C SER A 303 -24.96 -19.21 0.76
N ALA A 304 -25.19 -19.49 -0.52
CA ALA A 304 -24.69 -20.66 -1.22
C ALA A 304 -24.09 -20.23 -2.57
N ASP A 305 -23.15 -19.30 -2.51
CA ASP A 305 -22.48 -18.75 -3.67
C ASP A 305 -21.04 -19.30 -3.86
N ALA A 306 -20.28 -18.68 -4.75
CA ALA A 306 -18.96 -19.16 -5.12
C ALA A 306 -17.87 -18.86 -4.08
N LEU A 307 -18.14 -17.95 -3.10
CA LEU A 307 -17.12 -17.48 -2.11
C LEU A 307 -17.64 -17.54 -0.66
N PRO A 308 -17.95 -18.74 -0.11
CA PRO A 308 -18.52 -18.85 1.25
C PRO A 308 -17.64 -18.29 2.37
N ALA A 309 -16.39 -17.95 2.08
CA ALA A 309 -15.46 -17.44 3.09
C ALA A 309 -15.77 -16.02 3.54
N ASP A 310 -16.49 -15.21 2.74
CA ASP A 310 -16.90 -13.85 3.06
C ASP A 310 -18.35 -13.74 3.55
N ASP A 311 -19.07 -14.86 3.64
CA ASP A 311 -20.38 -14.96 4.29
C ASP A 311 -20.32 -14.67 5.80
N ARG A 312 -19.13 -14.57 6.37
CA ARG A 312 -18.89 -14.37 7.80
C ARG A 312 -18.01 -13.18 8.05
N PHE A 313 -18.38 -12.38 9.07
CA PHE A 313 -17.56 -11.26 9.55
C PHE A 313 -17.23 -11.49 11.03
N LEU A 314 -15.94 -11.54 11.35
CA LEU A 314 -15.41 -11.85 12.67
C LEU A 314 -15.09 -10.58 13.44
N PHE A 315 -15.49 -10.53 14.70
CA PHE A 315 -15.15 -9.44 15.60
C PHE A 315 -15.08 -9.95 17.05
N SER A 316 -14.39 -9.22 17.90
CA SER A 316 -14.34 -9.51 19.33
C SER A 316 -14.97 -8.39 20.12
N VAL A 317 -15.54 -8.75 21.25
CA VAL A 317 -16.11 -7.81 22.20
C VAL A 317 -15.65 -8.18 23.60
N GLU A 318 -15.26 -7.19 24.41
CA GLU A 318 -14.96 -7.36 25.83
C GLU A 318 -16.11 -6.81 26.64
N ARG A 319 -16.67 -7.64 27.53
CA ARG A 319 -17.59 -7.18 28.56
C ARG A 319 -16.83 -6.94 29.85
N SER A 320 -16.97 -5.77 30.42
CA SER A 320 -16.39 -5.38 31.71
C SER A 320 -17.34 -4.51 32.50
N ASP A 321 -17.10 -4.39 33.79
CA ASP A 321 -17.82 -3.43 34.61
C ASP A 321 -17.46 -2.01 34.26
N PRO A 322 -18.39 -1.03 34.42
CA PRO A 322 -18.10 0.38 34.27
C PRO A 322 -16.93 0.82 35.14
N ARG A 323 -16.06 1.65 34.59
CA ARG A 323 -14.92 2.18 35.34
C ARG A 323 -15.41 3.20 36.36
N ARG A 324 -15.08 2.99 37.62
CA ARG A 324 -15.49 3.87 38.73
C ARG A 324 -14.64 5.14 38.72
N ILE A 325 -15.31 6.28 38.88
CA ILE A 325 -14.71 7.60 39.08
C ILE A 325 -15.14 8.10 40.46
N LEU A 326 -14.18 8.54 41.27
CA LEU A 326 -14.48 9.17 42.56
C LEU A 326 -14.53 10.69 42.37
N PHE A 327 -15.65 11.29 42.72
CA PHE A 327 -15.84 12.75 42.66
C PHE A 327 -15.96 13.28 44.12
N ILE A 328 -14.93 14.01 44.54
CA ILE A 328 -14.86 14.61 45.87
C ILE A 328 -15.21 16.10 45.78
N HIS A 329 -16.18 16.52 46.58
CA HIS A 329 -16.68 17.89 46.58
C HIS A 329 -16.98 18.36 48.01
N GLU A 330 -17.17 19.66 48.19
CA GLU A 330 -17.68 20.21 49.46
C GLU A 330 -19.14 19.77 49.72
N ALA A 331 -19.50 19.55 50.97
CA ALA A 331 -20.82 19.01 51.35
C ALA A 331 -21.99 19.89 50.85
N ASN A 332 -21.77 21.20 50.69
CA ASN A 332 -22.75 22.18 50.19
C ASN A 332 -22.74 22.34 48.65
N ASP A 333 -21.79 21.76 47.93
CA ASP A 333 -21.73 21.79 46.45
C ASP A 333 -22.59 20.67 45.85
N THR A 334 -23.77 21.00 45.41
CA THR A 334 -24.70 20.10 44.74
C THR A 334 -24.66 20.24 43.21
N ARG A 335 -24.06 21.33 42.67
CA ARG A 335 -24.09 21.66 41.25
C ARG A 335 -22.98 20.97 40.44
N SER A 336 -21.74 21.03 40.92
CA SER A 336 -20.61 20.46 40.22
C SER A 336 -20.78 18.95 39.99
N PRO A 337 -21.16 18.13 41.03
CA PRO A 337 -21.39 16.69 40.79
C PRO A 337 -22.60 16.43 39.88
N LEU A 338 -23.64 17.29 39.90
CA LEU A 338 -24.80 17.17 39.00
C LEU A 338 -24.40 17.40 37.53
N TYR A 339 -23.71 18.50 37.25
CA TYR A 339 -23.31 18.82 35.88
C TYR A 339 -22.32 17.81 35.33
N PHE A 340 -21.28 17.47 36.12
CA PHE A 340 -20.27 16.48 35.70
C PHE A 340 -20.89 15.10 35.50
N GLY A 341 -21.76 14.65 36.42
CA GLY A 341 -22.44 13.35 36.34
C GLY A 341 -23.40 13.28 35.16
N SER A 342 -24.17 14.36 34.91
CA SER A 342 -25.09 14.43 33.76
C SER A 342 -24.34 14.40 32.41
N ALA A 343 -23.23 15.16 32.31
CA ALA A 343 -22.39 15.14 31.12
C ALA A 343 -21.77 13.76 30.86
N LEU A 344 -21.28 13.11 31.92
CA LEU A 344 -20.68 11.78 31.85
C LEU A 344 -21.74 10.73 31.44
N ALA A 345 -22.94 10.79 32.01
CA ALA A 345 -24.03 9.87 31.67
C ALA A 345 -24.53 10.06 30.24
N ALA A 346 -24.57 11.30 29.74
CA ALA A 346 -25.02 11.60 28.38
C ALA A 346 -24.02 11.15 27.30
N ALA A 347 -22.72 11.25 27.59
CA ALA A 347 -21.67 11.04 26.57
C ALA A 347 -21.10 9.62 26.57
N ALA A 348 -21.06 8.97 27.73
CA ALA A 348 -20.21 7.81 27.94
C ALA A 348 -20.93 6.46 27.87
N GLU A 349 -22.18 6.40 27.48
CA GLU A 349 -22.96 5.16 27.22
C GLU A 349 -22.77 4.06 28.30
N GLY A 350 -22.57 4.45 29.58
CA GLY A 350 -22.36 3.51 30.67
C GLY A 350 -20.91 3.07 30.89
N VAL A 351 -19.94 3.65 30.18
CA VAL A 351 -18.49 3.39 30.34
C VAL A 351 -17.98 3.66 31.74
N PHE A 352 -18.55 4.71 32.37
CA PHE A 352 -18.12 5.19 33.67
C PHE A 352 -19.26 5.15 34.70
N ALA A 353 -18.92 4.79 35.91
CA ALA A 353 -19.79 4.91 37.08
C ALA A 353 -19.22 6.00 38.00
N LEU A 354 -19.94 7.10 38.17
CA LEU A 354 -19.57 8.20 39.05
C LEU A 354 -20.01 7.90 40.45
N GLU A 355 -19.06 7.97 41.37
CA GLU A 355 -19.32 7.90 42.81
C GLU A 355 -18.97 9.27 43.41
N THR A 356 -19.96 9.93 43.99
CA THR A 356 -19.82 11.27 44.60
C THR A 356 -19.69 11.12 46.11
N ARG A 357 -18.71 11.79 46.71
CA ARG A 357 -18.49 11.84 48.14
C ARG A 357 -18.13 13.23 48.61
N SER A 358 -18.57 13.59 49.78
CA SER A 358 -18.04 14.76 50.47
C SER A 358 -16.58 14.55 50.88
N VAL A 359 -15.85 15.63 51.18
CA VAL A 359 -14.45 15.57 51.61
C VAL A 359 -14.25 14.63 52.80
N ASP A 360 -15.16 14.67 53.78
CA ASP A 360 -15.08 13.84 54.97
C ASP A 360 -15.26 12.35 54.64
N GLU A 361 -16.22 12.01 53.80
CA GLU A 361 -16.50 10.64 53.37
C GLU A 361 -15.42 10.10 52.41
N GLY A 362 -14.79 10.98 51.65
CA GLY A 362 -13.70 10.63 50.71
C GLY A 362 -12.47 10.08 51.39
N SER A 363 -12.25 10.41 52.68
CA SER A 363 -11.07 9.98 53.45
C SER A 363 -10.93 8.47 53.63
N ASN A 364 -12.03 7.71 53.52
CA ASN A 364 -12.05 6.26 53.65
C ASN A 364 -12.06 5.51 52.31
N ALA A 365 -11.90 6.19 51.20
CA ALA A 365 -11.96 5.58 49.86
C ALA A 365 -10.68 4.82 49.50
N GLN A 366 -10.83 3.57 49.03
CA GLN A 366 -9.71 2.83 48.40
C GLN A 366 -9.45 3.38 46.99
N LEU A 367 -8.53 4.34 46.88
CA LEU A 367 -8.28 5.06 45.62
C LEU A 367 -7.89 4.13 44.45
N SER A 368 -7.25 2.99 44.70
CA SER A 368 -6.86 2.01 43.68
C SER A 368 -8.02 1.40 42.89
N GLN A 369 -9.26 1.47 43.41
CA GLN A 369 -10.46 0.98 42.72
C GLN A 369 -11.02 1.95 41.70
N TYR A 370 -10.57 3.20 41.70
CA TYR A 370 -11.06 4.24 40.82
C TYR A 370 -10.09 4.47 39.64
N ALA A 371 -10.64 4.69 38.45
CA ALA A 371 -9.88 4.98 37.24
C ALA A 371 -9.19 6.34 37.34
N PHE A 372 -9.85 7.31 37.94
CA PHE A 372 -9.28 8.59 38.35
C PHE A 372 -10.15 9.24 39.42
N VAL A 373 -9.61 10.29 40.03
CA VAL A 373 -10.29 11.05 41.10
C VAL A 373 -10.51 12.49 40.64
N VAL A 374 -11.67 13.06 40.91
CA VAL A 374 -12.00 14.47 40.72
C VAL A 374 -12.02 15.19 42.05
N LEU A 375 -11.29 16.28 42.20
CA LEU A 375 -11.39 17.21 43.33
C LEU A 375 -12.05 18.51 42.84
N SER A 376 -13.29 18.75 43.22
CA SER A 376 -14.07 19.92 42.81
C SER A 376 -14.18 20.93 43.91
N ASP A 377 -13.53 22.10 43.73
CA ASP A 377 -13.55 23.27 44.59
C ASP A 377 -13.41 23.00 46.11
N VAL A 378 -12.47 22.16 46.45
CA VAL A 378 -12.27 21.71 47.85
C VAL A 378 -11.45 22.71 48.63
N SER A 379 -12.03 23.26 49.72
CA SER A 379 -11.40 24.28 50.58
C SER A 379 -10.31 23.73 51.48
N SER A 380 -10.45 22.46 51.93
CA SER A 380 -9.47 21.74 52.75
C SER A 380 -9.49 20.23 52.44
N LEU A 381 -8.37 19.57 52.63
CA LEU A 381 -8.26 18.11 52.54
C LEU A 381 -7.60 17.61 53.80
N PRO A 382 -8.11 16.53 54.41
CA PRO A 382 -7.38 15.83 55.48
C PRO A 382 -5.99 15.39 54.98
N GLN A 383 -4.97 15.58 55.79
CA GLN A 383 -3.58 15.29 55.43
C GLN A 383 -3.40 13.83 54.96
N ALA A 384 -4.08 12.88 55.59
CA ALA A 384 -4.03 11.48 55.19
C ALA A 384 -4.59 11.24 53.79
N LEU A 385 -5.69 11.92 53.41
CA LEU A 385 -6.28 11.82 52.09
C LEU A 385 -5.37 12.47 51.01
N GLU A 386 -4.80 13.64 51.33
CA GLU A 386 -3.86 14.33 50.40
C GLU A 386 -2.64 13.44 50.13
N GLN A 387 -2.07 12.81 51.17
CA GLN A 387 -0.94 11.88 51.01
C GLN A 387 -1.34 10.66 50.19
N SER A 388 -2.49 10.07 50.47
CA SER A 388 -3.01 8.93 49.69
C SER A 388 -3.23 9.27 48.23
N LEU A 389 -3.69 10.48 47.90
CA LEU A 389 -3.83 10.97 46.52
C LEU A 389 -2.47 11.16 45.84
N VAL A 390 -1.47 11.69 46.55
CA VAL A 390 -0.10 11.80 46.04
C VAL A 390 0.47 10.44 45.70
N ASP A 391 0.33 9.48 46.58
CA ASP A 391 0.82 8.11 46.37
C ASP A 391 0.05 7.40 45.26
N TYR A 392 -1.27 7.62 45.16
CA TYR A 392 -2.10 7.13 44.08
C TYR A 392 -1.60 7.63 42.71
N VAL A 393 -1.30 8.94 42.59
CA VAL A 393 -0.78 9.53 41.35
C VAL A 393 0.63 8.99 41.05
N ARG A 394 1.53 8.91 42.05
CA ARG A 394 2.88 8.35 41.83
C ARG A 394 2.85 6.92 41.31
N ASN A 395 1.86 6.14 41.71
CA ASN A 395 1.64 4.77 41.26
C ASN A 395 0.86 4.66 39.94
N GLY A 396 0.72 5.77 39.17
CA GLY A 396 0.12 5.78 37.82
C GLY A 396 -1.35 6.18 37.77
N GLY A 397 -1.97 6.52 38.92
CA GLY A 397 -3.31 7.10 38.97
C GLY A 397 -3.39 8.51 38.38
N SER A 398 -4.57 9.01 38.16
CA SER A 398 -4.79 10.36 37.64
C SER A 398 -5.75 11.15 38.52
N VAL A 399 -5.52 12.46 38.66
CA VAL A 399 -6.39 13.35 39.40
C VAL A 399 -6.78 14.54 38.53
N PHE A 400 -8.07 14.87 38.51
CA PHE A 400 -8.61 16.08 37.94
C PHE A 400 -8.98 17.06 39.06
N ILE A 401 -8.40 18.24 39.05
CA ILE A 401 -8.62 19.28 40.08
C ILE A 401 -9.30 20.47 39.41
N ALA A 402 -10.48 20.81 39.87
CA ALA A 402 -11.17 22.04 39.48
C ALA A 402 -11.13 23.02 40.64
N LEU A 403 -10.72 24.28 40.39
CA LEU A 403 -10.56 25.31 41.41
C LEU A 403 -11.69 26.34 41.31
N GLY A 404 -12.50 26.40 42.31
CA GLY A 404 -13.50 27.43 42.46
C GLY A 404 -13.17 28.42 43.58
N THR A 405 -14.21 29.07 44.13
CA THR A 405 -14.07 30.11 45.15
C THR A 405 -13.61 29.57 46.51
N SER A 406 -13.92 28.32 46.82
CA SER A 406 -13.51 27.66 48.06
C SER A 406 -12.04 27.30 48.03
N ALA A 407 -11.60 26.66 46.93
CA ALA A 407 -10.21 26.25 46.74
C ALA A 407 -9.23 27.43 46.65
N ALA A 408 -9.70 28.60 46.15
CA ALA A 408 -8.90 29.83 46.06
C ALA A 408 -8.37 30.35 47.41
N ARG A 409 -8.93 29.93 48.55
CA ARG A 409 -8.48 30.31 49.91
C ARG A 409 -7.28 29.53 50.40
N ARG A 410 -6.86 28.51 49.68
CA ARG A 410 -5.70 27.66 50.04
C ARG A 410 -4.37 28.34 49.68
N PRO A 411 -3.29 28.05 50.42
CA PRO A 411 -1.97 28.55 50.03
C PRO A 411 -1.35 27.78 48.87
N ARG A 412 -1.75 26.50 48.67
CA ARG A 412 -1.23 25.62 47.59
C ARG A 412 -2.32 24.69 47.07
N ILE A 413 -2.11 24.20 45.86
CA ILE A 413 -3.00 23.24 45.21
C ILE A 413 -2.67 21.83 45.74
N PRO A 414 -3.67 21.08 46.24
CA PRO A 414 -3.43 19.71 46.74
C PRO A 414 -2.93 18.81 45.58
N VAL A 415 -2.05 17.88 45.89
CA VAL A 415 -1.48 16.92 44.94
C VAL A 415 -0.60 17.56 43.84
N PHE A 416 -1.05 18.69 43.29
CA PHE A 416 -0.29 19.46 42.30
C PHE A 416 0.96 20.11 42.88
N GLY A 417 0.84 20.57 44.15
CA GLY A 417 1.95 21.03 44.98
C GLY A 417 2.33 22.50 44.79
N GLU A 418 1.93 23.15 43.71
CA GLU A 418 2.28 24.53 43.42
C GLU A 418 1.43 25.53 44.20
N SER A 419 1.98 26.73 44.43
CA SER A 419 1.33 27.81 45.15
C SER A 419 0.23 28.49 44.34
N LEU A 420 -0.81 28.94 45.04
CA LEU A 420 -1.82 29.82 44.48
C LEU A 420 -1.32 31.27 44.56
N ARG A 421 -1.38 31.97 43.43
CA ARG A 421 -0.96 33.39 43.28
C ARG A 421 -2.11 34.37 43.56
N GLY A 422 -3.32 33.85 43.75
CA GLY A 422 -4.54 34.61 43.99
C GLY A 422 -5.68 34.16 43.08
N ALA A 423 -6.84 34.78 43.31
CA ALA A 423 -8.02 34.59 42.47
C ALA A 423 -8.33 35.86 41.69
N ARG A 424 -8.81 35.70 40.48
CA ARG A 424 -9.27 36.78 39.62
C ARG A 424 -10.78 36.67 39.44
N ASN A 425 -11.48 37.69 39.91
CA ASN A 425 -12.92 37.83 39.71
C ASN A 425 -13.17 38.91 38.66
N TYR A 426 -13.70 38.49 37.51
CA TYR A 426 -13.94 39.37 36.36
C TYR A 426 -15.32 40.02 36.40
N SER A 427 -16.29 39.48 37.17
CA SER A 427 -17.67 39.98 37.20
C SER A 427 -17.81 41.40 37.72
N GLY A 428 -16.82 41.93 38.45
CA GLY A 428 -16.76 43.33 38.92
C GLY A 428 -15.92 44.28 38.06
N SER A 429 -15.32 43.81 36.97
CA SER A 429 -14.48 44.62 36.09
C SER A 429 -15.26 45.21 34.90
N ALA A 430 -14.63 46.14 34.15
CA ALA A 430 -15.20 46.69 32.91
C ALA A 430 -15.50 45.59 31.87
N GLN A 431 -14.71 44.53 31.89
CA GLN A 431 -14.93 43.29 31.12
C GLN A 431 -15.48 42.23 32.08
N ARG A 432 -16.78 41.95 32.01
CA ARG A 432 -17.49 41.10 32.97
C ARG A 432 -17.12 39.60 32.91
N PHE A 433 -16.45 39.18 31.86
CA PHE A 433 -16.02 37.80 31.65
C PHE A 433 -14.78 37.75 30.74
N LEU A 434 -14.10 36.63 30.73
CA LEU A 434 -13.08 36.28 29.76
C LEU A 434 -13.51 35.02 29.00
N THR A 435 -12.94 34.86 27.82
CA THR A 435 -13.10 33.64 26.99
C THR A 435 -11.76 32.93 26.84
N VAL A 436 -11.76 31.77 26.23
CA VAL A 436 -10.51 31.04 25.94
C VAL A 436 -9.81 31.75 24.79
N GLY A 437 -8.56 32.18 25.04
CA GLY A 437 -7.69 32.84 24.05
C GLY A 437 -6.82 31.88 23.28
N GLU A 438 -6.21 30.94 23.97
CA GLU A 438 -5.31 29.91 23.38
C GLU A 438 -5.69 28.54 23.92
N ALA A 439 -5.74 27.55 23.04
CA ALA A 439 -5.95 26.16 23.39
C ALA A 439 -5.13 25.25 22.47
N ASP A 440 -4.51 24.21 23.02
CA ASP A 440 -3.79 23.21 22.24
C ASP A 440 -4.78 22.22 21.60
N PRO A 441 -5.03 22.30 20.27
CA PRO A 441 -6.03 21.46 19.60
C PRO A 441 -5.63 19.99 19.56
N THR A 442 -4.36 19.68 19.81
CA THR A 442 -3.84 18.30 19.81
C THR A 442 -4.08 17.61 21.14
N TYR A 443 -4.47 18.37 22.20
CA TYR A 443 -4.73 17.81 23.50
C TYR A 443 -6.07 17.05 23.51
N PRO A 444 -6.11 15.80 24.00
CA PRO A 444 -7.29 14.93 23.87
C PRO A 444 -8.59 15.53 24.38
N SER A 445 -8.55 16.22 25.53
CA SER A 445 -9.75 16.86 26.10
C SER A 445 -10.26 18.05 25.31
N LEU A 446 -9.48 18.61 24.38
CA LEU A 446 -9.77 19.79 23.60
C LEU A 446 -9.95 19.51 22.10
N ALA A 447 -10.03 18.27 21.70
CA ALA A 447 -10.04 17.81 20.29
C ALA A 447 -11.16 18.38 19.39
N LYS A 448 -12.02 19.28 19.89
CA LYS A 448 -13.04 20.00 19.13
C LYS A 448 -13.16 21.45 19.60
N SER A 449 -12.03 22.11 19.72
CA SER A 449 -11.86 23.41 20.42
C SER A 449 -12.50 24.63 19.78
N GLU A 450 -12.99 24.58 18.56
CA GLU A 450 -13.62 25.74 17.89
C GLU A 450 -14.84 26.32 18.63
N ARG A 451 -15.45 25.55 19.53
CA ARG A 451 -16.64 25.97 20.30
C ARG A 451 -16.32 26.61 21.64
N TRP A 452 -15.06 26.67 22.06
CA TRP A 452 -14.65 27.27 23.32
C TRP A 452 -14.73 28.78 23.35
N ALA A 453 -14.71 29.45 22.21
CA ALA A 453 -14.72 30.91 22.09
C ALA A 453 -15.97 31.59 22.70
N ASN A 454 -17.06 30.84 22.86
CA ASN A 454 -18.32 31.35 23.39
C ASN A 454 -18.53 31.04 24.89
N VAL A 455 -17.56 30.40 25.55
CA VAL A 455 -17.67 30.10 26.99
C VAL A 455 -17.16 31.27 27.79
N GLU A 456 -17.96 31.73 28.74
CA GLU A 456 -17.67 32.87 29.61
C GLU A 456 -17.14 32.45 30.97
N PHE A 457 -15.98 32.95 31.33
CA PHE A 457 -15.35 32.72 32.63
C PHE A 457 -15.44 33.98 33.48
N TYR A 458 -16.16 33.91 34.57
CA TYR A 458 -16.34 35.00 35.53
C TYR A 458 -15.30 35.00 36.64
N PHE A 459 -14.72 33.81 36.90
CA PHE A 459 -13.76 33.59 37.95
C PHE A 459 -12.70 32.54 37.53
N ALA A 460 -11.44 32.87 37.80
CA ALA A 460 -10.35 31.92 37.63
C ALA A 460 -9.29 32.09 38.73
N VAL A 461 -8.64 30.99 39.09
CA VAL A 461 -7.58 31.00 40.08
C VAL A 461 -6.22 31.09 39.37
N ALA A 462 -5.41 32.08 39.75
CA ALA A 462 -4.06 32.21 39.25
C ALA A 462 -3.14 31.26 40.00
N ALA A 463 -2.73 30.19 39.34
CA ALA A 463 -1.83 29.16 39.86
C ALA A 463 -0.41 29.35 39.33
N ASP A 464 0.59 28.95 40.12
CA ASP A 464 1.92 28.73 39.61
C ASP A 464 1.94 27.47 38.73
N THR A 465 2.46 27.58 37.52
CA THR A 465 2.48 26.49 36.54
C THR A 465 3.90 26.09 36.16
N THR A 466 4.89 26.41 37.02
CA THR A 466 6.28 26.05 36.79
C THR A 466 6.44 24.53 36.67
N GLY A 467 7.07 24.05 35.60
CA GLY A 467 7.25 22.62 35.35
C GLY A 467 5.98 21.86 34.88
N ALA A 468 4.89 22.56 34.55
CA ALA A 468 3.67 21.99 34.03
C ALA A 468 3.38 22.43 32.60
N ARG A 469 2.67 21.60 31.83
CA ARG A 469 2.21 21.93 30.47
C ARG A 469 0.92 22.73 30.55
N ILE A 470 0.93 23.92 30.00
CA ILE A 470 -0.29 24.71 29.85
C ILE A 470 -1.00 24.26 28.56
N VAL A 471 -2.23 23.82 28.70
CA VAL A 471 -3.07 23.26 27.63
C VAL A 471 -4.03 24.32 27.06
N ALA A 472 -4.55 25.18 27.93
CA ALA A 472 -5.39 26.31 27.52
C ALA A 472 -5.17 27.54 28.41
N ARG A 473 -5.35 28.73 27.82
CA ARG A 473 -5.28 30.05 28.48
C ARG A 473 -6.53 30.86 28.20
N LEU A 474 -6.89 31.67 29.16
CA LEU A 474 -7.86 32.74 28.96
C LEU A 474 -7.26 33.90 28.13
N THR A 475 -8.11 34.79 27.63
CA THR A 475 -7.71 35.94 26.79
C THR A 475 -6.76 36.90 27.48
N ASP A 476 -6.70 36.92 28.83
CA ASP A 476 -5.74 37.70 29.61
C ASP A 476 -4.41 36.97 29.88
N GLY A 477 -4.23 35.77 29.30
CA GLY A 477 -3.04 34.91 29.48
C GLY A 477 -3.09 34.04 30.75
N THR A 478 -4.14 34.12 31.59
CA THR A 478 -4.29 33.25 32.76
C THR A 478 -4.42 31.78 32.33
N PRO A 479 -3.60 30.86 32.87
CA PRO A 479 -3.74 29.42 32.58
C PRO A 479 -5.11 28.92 33.00
N LEU A 480 -5.83 28.24 32.08
CA LEU A 480 -7.15 27.67 32.32
C LEU A 480 -7.07 26.16 32.55
N LEU A 481 -6.38 25.47 31.68
CA LEU A 481 -6.20 24.02 31.77
C LEU A 481 -4.70 23.71 31.76
N VAL A 482 -4.23 22.97 32.77
CA VAL A 482 -2.81 22.71 33.00
C VAL A 482 -2.59 21.25 33.35
N GLU A 483 -1.62 20.59 32.71
CA GLU A 483 -1.24 19.22 33.02
C GLU A 483 0.13 19.14 33.69
N LYS A 484 0.24 18.38 34.75
CA LYS A 484 1.50 18.03 35.41
C LYS A 484 1.64 16.52 35.51
N LYS A 485 2.75 15.97 35.05
CA LYS A 485 3.12 14.56 35.25
C LYS A 485 3.84 14.43 36.59
N LEU A 486 3.43 13.43 37.41
CA LEU A 486 4.04 13.08 38.68
C LEU A 486 4.37 11.59 38.67
N SER A 487 5.63 11.24 38.46
CA SER A 487 6.08 9.85 38.23
C SER A 487 5.30 9.20 37.07
N GLU A 488 4.58 8.12 37.33
CA GLU A 488 3.79 7.38 36.33
C GLU A 488 2.38 7.95 36.11
N GLY A 489 1.91 8.81 37.02
CA GLY A 489 0.57 9.39 36.94
C GLY A 489 0.55 10.84 36.46
N ARG A 490 -0.63 11.42 36.47
CA ARG A 490 -0.86 12.79 35.99
C ARG A 490 -1.89 13.54 36.82
N VAL A 491 -1.71 14.84 36.89
CA VAL A 491 -2.68 15.76 37.48
C VAL A 491 -3.10 16.75 36.40
N LEU A 492 -4.40 16.83 36.16
CA LEU A 492 -5.00 17.81 35.28
C LEU A 492 -5.68 18.88 36.16
N LEU A 493 -5.27 20.12 36.00
CA LEU A 493 -5.76 21.26 36.75
C LEU A 493 -6.63 22.13 35.85
N PHE A 494 -7.86 22.38 36.26
CA PHE A 494 -8.77 23.35 35.69
C PHE A 494 -8.94 24.51 36.68
N THR A 495 -8.52 25.70 36.28
CA THR A 495 -8.41 26.83 37.21
C THR A 495 -9.73 27.56 37.48
N SER A 496 -10.86 27.05 37.02
CA SER A 496 -12.21 27.49 37.29
C SER A 496 -13.05 26.34 37.85
N GLY A 497 -14.27 26.59 38.31
CA GLY A 497 -15.15 25.56 38.84
C GLY A 497 -15.85 24.72 37.78
N LEU A 498 -16.47 23.62 38.21
CA LEU A 498 -17.36 22.80 37.39
C LEU A 498 -18.84 23.14 37.63
N ASP A 499 -19.09 24.22 38.36
CA ASP A 499 -20.39 24.80 38.59
C ASP A 499 -20.74 25.86 37.50
N ASN A 500 -21.94 26.40 37.55
CA ASN A 500 -22.35 27.50 36.68
C ASN A 500 -22.29 28.89 37.39
N LEU A 501 -21.49 29.01 38.46
CA LEU A 501 -21.30 30.24 39.21
C LEU A 501 -20.00 30.95 38.85
N THR A 502 -18.96 30.15 38.61
CA THR A 502 -17.63 30.65 38.26
C THR A 502 -17.43 30.80 36.74
N ASN A 503 -18.25 30.14 35.94
CA ASN A 503 -18.29 30.21 34.49
C ASN A 503 -19.64 29.67 33.98
N ASP A 504 -19.96 29.83 32.71
CA ASP A 504 -21.13 29.24 32.08
C ASP A 504 -20.84 27.94 31.32
N PHE A 505 -19.62 27.42 31.42
CA PHE A 505 -19.14 26.25 30.71
C PHE A 505 -20.06 25.01 30.83
N PRO A 506 -20.58 24.63 32.02
CA PRO A 506 -21.50 23.50 32.15
C PRO A 506 -22.82 23.67 31.36
N LEU A 507 -23.19 24.88 30.94
CA LEU A 507 -24.39 25.15 30.16
C LEU A 507 -24.15 25.07 28.65
N HIS A 508 -22.89 24.97 28.22
CA HIS A 508 -22.52 24.91 26.81
C HIS A 508 -22.43 23.44 26.29
N PRO A 509 -22.84 23.20 25.04
CA PRO A 509 -22.76 21.83 24.44
C PRO A 509 -21.36 21.23 24.42
N ILE A 510 -20.31 22.08 24.49
CA ILE A 510 -18.91 21.62 24.54
C ILE A 510 -18.53 20.95 25.85
N PHE A 511 -19.27 21.18 26.93
CA PHE A 511 -19.00 20.61 28.26
C PHE A 511 -19.08 19.07 28.25
N VAL A 512 -20.08 18.54 27.56
CA VAL A 512 -20.30 17.08 27.46
C VAL A 512 -19.10 16.36 26.83
N PRO A 513 -18.64 16.72 25.61
CA PRO A 513 -17.45 16.10 25.03
C PRO A 513 -16.17 16.38 25.83
N PHE A 514 -16.04 17.55 26.50
CA PHE A 514 -14.90 17.82 27.36
C PHE A 514 -14.82 16.83 28.55
N VAL A 515 -15.94 16.62 29.26
CA VAL A 515 -16.00 15.68 30.38
C VAL A 515 -15.71 14.25 29.90
N GLU A 516 -16.29 13.83 28.78
CA GLU A 516 -16.05 12.51 28.21
C GLU A 516 -14.58 12.30 27.82
N GLN A 517 -14.02 13.20 27.04
CA GLN A 517 -12.63 13.08 26.57
C GLN A 517 -11.64 13.16 27.74
N THR A 518 -11.92 14.01 28.74
CA THR A 518 -11.13 14.10 29.97
C THR A 518 -11.19 12.80 30.76
N ALA A 519 -12.38 12.20 30.90
CA ALA A 519 -12.55 10.94 31.58
C ALA A 519 -11.81 9.79 30.86
N ARG A 520 -11.92 9.71 29.55
CA ARG A 520 -11.18 8.73 28.71
C ARG A 520 -9.67 8.91 28.85
N TYR A 521 -9.20 10.15 28.78
CA TYR A 521 -7.77 10.47 28.88
C TYR A 521 -7.17 10.13 30.25
N LEU A 522 -7.84 10.58 31.34
CA LEU A 522 -7.35 10.35 32.71
C LEU A 522 -7.44 8.90 33.13
N SER A 523 -8.44 8.15 32.65
CA SER A 523 -8.53 6.71 32.90
C SER A 523 -7.56 5.88 32.05
N ALA A 524 -6.69 6.52 31.26
CA ALA A 524 -5.78 5.87 30.31
C ALA A 524 -6.50 4.82 29.44
N MET A 525 -7.74 5.16 29.04
CA MET A 525 -8.58 4.27 28.27
C MET A 525 -8.04 4.20 26.85
N ARG A 526 -7.69 2.98 26.40
CA ARG A 526 -7.31 2.74 25.03
C ARG A 526 -8.54 2.48 24.19
N GLN A 527 -8.51 2.99 22.98
CA GLN A 527 -9.47 2.57 21.97
C GLN A 527 -9.13 1.12 21.59
N ARG A 528 -10.00 0.19 21.92
CA ARG A 528 -9.85 -1.19 21.52
C ARG A 528 -10.38 -1.40 20.13
N ILE A 529 -9.75 -2.31 19.42
CA ILE A 529 -10.12 -2.68 18.06
C ILE A 529 -10.68 -4.10 18.13
N GLY A 530 -12.00 -4.24 17.95
CA GLY A 530 -12.68 -5.55 17.97
C GLY A 530 -12.48 -6.34 16.66
N SER A 531 -12.28 -5.65 15.55
CA SER A 531 -12.04 -6.26 14.23
C SER A 531 -10.96 -5.52 13.46
N SER A 532 -10.25 -6.25 12.60
CA SER A 532 -9.21 -5.71 11.72
C SER A 532 -9.23 -6.42 10.37
N VAL A 533 -8.43 -5.95 9.44
CA VAL A 533 -8.30 -6.53 8.09
C VAL A 533 -6.95 -7.24 7.98
N VAL A 534 -6.90 -8.30 7.18
CA VAL A 534 -5.65 -8.99 6.85
C VAL A 534 -4.61 -8.00 6.33
N ASP A 535 -3.36 -8.23 6.66
CA ASP A 535 -2.19 -7.39 6.39
C ASP A 535 -2.12 -6.06 7.18
N SER A 536 -3.10 -5.78 8.03
CA SER A 536 -2.97 -4.67 8.98
C SER A 536 -1.99 -5.00 10.11
N PHE A 537 -1.48 -3.94 10.75
CA PHE A 537 -0.61 -4.06 11.91
C PHE A 537 -1.38 -3.80 13.20
N CYS A 538 -1.22 -4.69 14.17
CA CYS A 538 -1.67 -4.46 15.53
C CYS A 538 -0.51 -4.03 16.44
N GLU A 539 -0.80 -3.14 17.39
CA GLU A 539 0.15 -2.70 18.40
C GLU A 539 0.24 -3.72 19.52
N LEU A 540 1.40 -4.34 19.69
CA LEU A 540 1.65 -5.31 20.75
C LEU A 540 1.92 -4.65 22.10
N ARG A 541 2.61 -3.50 22.10
CA ARG A 541 3.09 -2.83 23.30
C ARG A 541 2.79 -1.35 23.26
N SER A 542 2.46 -0.81 24.41
CA SER A 542 2.44 0.62 24.65
C SER A 542 3.68 1.07 25.40
N ASP A 543 3.83 2.37 25.57
CA ASP A 543 4.89 2.95 26.38
C ASP A 543 4.94 2.39 27.82
N LYS A 544 3.78 2.01 28.38
CA LYS A 544 3.67 1.41 29.73
C LYS A 544 4.05 -0.09 29.77
N ASP A 545 3.98 -0.78 28.64
CA ASP A 545 4.17 -2.24 28.55
C ASP A 545 5.48 -2.62 27.85
N ARG A 546 6.44 -1.68 27.70
CA ARG A 546 7.66 -1.87 26.89
C ARG A 546 8.48 -3.10 27.25
N THR A 547 8.48 -3.49 28.51
CA THR A 547 9.27 -4.63 29.02
C THR A 547 8.47 -5.92 29.17
N ALA A 548 7.15 -5.87 28.96
CA ALA A 548 6.31 -7.06 29.10
C ALA A 548 6.52 -8.01 27.91
N GLY A 549 6.77 -9.29 28.16
CA GLY A 549 6.75 -10.33 27.13
C GLY A 549 5.35 -10.45 26.53
N VAL A 550 5.27 -10.64 25.21
CA VAL A 550 4.01 -10.80 24.47
C VAL A 550 3.95 -12.17 23.83
N GLU A 551 2.86 -12.89 24.03
CA GLU A 551 2.51 -14.09 23.30
C GLU A 551 1.39 -13.76 22.30
N VAL A 552 1.60 -14.06 21.02
CA VAL A 552 0.57 -13.98 19.97
C VAL A 552 0.24 -15.40 19.54
N VAL A 553 -1.05 -15.71 19.51
CA VAL A 553 -1.57 -16.97 18.98
C VAL A 553 -2.38 -16.68 17.74
N ASP A 554 -2.03 -17.31 16.61
CA ASP A 554 -2.69 -17.15 15.33
C ASP A 554 -4.02 -17.96 15.27
N PRO A 555 -4.85 -17.78 14.23
CA PRO A 555 -6.11 -18.52 14.09
C PRO A 555 -5.97 -20.04 14.03
N GLU A 556 -4.78 -20.55 13.70
CA GLU A 556 -4.46 -21.99 13.65
C GLU A 556 -3.88 -22.52 14.97
N GLY A 557 -3.80 -21.65 16.00
CA GLY A 557 -3.26 -22.00 17.31
C GLY A 557 -1.72 -22.01 17.38
N ARG A 558 -1.02 -21.50 16.36
CA ARG A 558 0.43 -21.41 16.34
C ARG A 558 0.91 -20.11 16.97
N ARG A 559 2.18 -20.09 17.38
CA ARG A 559 2.85 -18.92 17.95
C ARG A 559 3.83 -18.36 16.89
N PRO A 560 3.40 -17.38 16.09
CA PRO A 560 4.20 -16.89 14.95
C PRO A 560 5.44 -16.10 15.38
N LEU A 561 5.46 -15.52 16.61
CA LEU A 561 6.59 -14.75 17.10
C LEU A 561 7.69 -15.66 17.67
N SER A 562 8.93 -15.46 17.25
CA SER A 562 10.10 -16.00 17.93
C SER A 562 10.28 -15.39 19.33
N LEU A 563 11.08 -16.02 20.20
CA LEU A 563 11.33 -15.51 21.55
C LEU A 563 11.93 -14.09 21.56
N ASN A 564 12.79 -13.78 20.58
CA ASN A 564 13.38 -12.45 20.47
C ASN A 564 12.35 -11.41 20.01
N GLU A 565 11.54 -11.73 19.02
CA GLU A 565 10.44 -10.85 18.56
C GLU A 565 9.40 -10.66 19.66
N ALA A 566 9.04 -11.71 20.38
CA ALA A 566 8.16 -11.66 21.55
C ALA A 566 8.70 -10.73 22.65
N ALA A 567 10.02 -10.51 22.71
CA ALA A 567 10.65 -9.60 23.65
C ALA A 567 10.83 -8.17 23.13
N THR A 568 10.94 -7.96 21.81
CA THR A 568 11.37 -6.67 21.23
C THR A 568 10.35 -5.98 20.33
N SER A 569 9.49 -6.75 19.60
CA SER A 569 8.57 -6.16 18.62
C SER A 569 7.51 -5.28 19.25
N SER A 570 7.28 -4.11 18.70
CA SER A 570 6.19 -3.20 19.09
C SER A 570 4.90 -3.43 18.33
N THR A 571 5.00 -3.99 17.11
CA THR A 571 3.86 -4.26 16.22
C THR A 571 3.94 -5.68 15.67
N PHE A 572 2.79 -6.21 15.23
CA PHE A 572 2.65 -7.52 14.59
C PHE A 572 1.70 -7.42 13.41
N GLN A 573 2.05 -8.05 12.28
CA GLN A 573 1.21 -8.09 11.09
C GLN A 573 0.22 -9.27 11.16
N LEU A 574 -1.05 -8.97 10.95
CA LEU A 574 -2.14 -9.95 10.95
C LEU A 574 -2.29 -10.57 9.55
N SER A 575 -1.63 -11.68 9.30
CA SER A 575 -1.48 -12.26 7.95
C SER A 575 -2.61 -13.19 7.50
N LYS A 576 -3.53 -13.58 8.41
CA LYS A 576 -4.62 -14.53 8.12
C LYS A 576 -5.94 -14.05 8.68
N ALA A 577 -7.03 -14.45 8.04
CA ALA A 577 -8.37 -14.26 8.59
C ALA A 577 -8.63 -15.24 9.75
N GLY A 578 -9.30 -14.77 10.80
CA GLY A 578 -9.59 -15.56 11.98
C GLY A 578 -9.42 -14.78 13.27
N PHE A 579 -9.45 -15.45 14.42
CA PHE A 579 -9.23 -14.81 15.72
C PHE A 579 -7.77 -14.92 16.14
N TYR A 580 -7.16 -13.78 16.38
CA TYR A 580 -5.86 -13.70 17.06
C TYR A 580 -6.04 -13.44 18.53
N GLU A 581 -5.25 -14.13 19.37
CA GLU A 581 -5.16 -13.87 20.80
C GLU A 581 -3.79 -13.29 21.14
N MET A 582 -3.79 -12.20 21.89
CA MET A 582 -2.58 -11.57 22.41
C MET A 582 -2.61 -11.64 23.93
N ARG A 583 -1.54 -12.17 24.54
CA ARG A 583 -1.37 -12.29 25.99
C ARG A 583 -0.06 -11.64 26.38
N LEU A 584 -0.14 -10.68 27.29
CA LEU A 584 1.04 -10.02 27.85
C LEU A 584 1.36 -10.61 29.24
N ALA A 585 2.63 -10.59 29.61
CA ALA A 585 3.11 -11.08 30.89
C ALA A 585 2.52 -10.34 32.10
N ASN A 586 2.01 -9.12 31.90
CA ASN A 586 1.31 -8.33 32.92
C ASN A 586 -0.18 -8.74 33.13
N GLY A 587 -0.63 -9.83 32.51
CA GLY A 587 -1.99 -10.34 32.60
C GLY A 587 -2.98 -9.72 31.61
N ARG A 588 -2.54 -8.76 30.75
CA ARG A 588 -3.39 -8.21 29.69
C ARG A 588 -3.66 -9.30 28.66
N HIS A 589 -4.92 -9.46 28.29
CA HIS A 589 -5.39 -10.39 27.28
C HIS A 589 -6.24 -9.62 26.28
N GLU A 590 -6.07 -9.87 24.99
CA GLU A 590 -6.86 -9.25 23.92
C GLU A 590 -7.17 -10.29 22.83
N ILE A 591 -8.35 -10.19 22.24
CA ILE A 591 -8.76 -10.97 21.07
C ILE A 591 -9.13 -10.00 19.98
N ILE A 592 -8.67 -10.26 18.74
CA ILE A 592 -9.01 -9.47 17.56
C ILE A 592 -9.58 -10.42 16.49
N GLY A 593 -10.77 -10.08 15.96
CA GLY A 593 -11.31 -10.74 14.77
C GLY A 593 -10.71 -10.15 13.51
N VAL A 594 -10.05 -10.96 12.69
CA VAL A 594 -9.40 -10.50 11.45
C VAL A 594 -10.19 -11.02 10.25
N ASN A 595 -10.52 -10.13 9.33
CA ASN A 595 -11.29 -10.42 8.13
C ASN A 595 -10.45 -10.13 6.89
N SER A 596 -10.74 -10.81 5.79
CA SER A 596 -10.24 -10.43 4.46
C SER A 596 -10.76 -9.04 4.07
N ASP A 597 -10.04 -8.37 3.17
CA ASP A 597 -10.50 -7.09 2.62
C ASP A 597 -11.77 -7.30 1.78
N ARG A 598 -12.89 -6.73 2.20
CA ARG A 598 -14.22 -6.92 1.55
C ARG A 598 -14.31 -6.33 0.14
N ARG A 599 -13.31 -5.60 -0.31
CA ARG A 599 -13.19 -5.23 -1.74
C ARG A 599 -12.96 -6.45 -2.63
N GLU A 600 -12.38 -7.54 -2.10
CA GLU A 600 -12.25 -8.84 -2.79
C GLU A 600 -13.56 -9.61 -2.92
N SER A 601 -14.61 -9.19 -2.21
CA SER A 601 -15.95 -9.78 -2.31
C SER A 601 -16.73 -9.31 -3.53
N ASP A 602 -16.36 -8.16 -4.12
CA ASP A 602 -16.87 -7.74 -5.42
C ASP A 602 -16.06 -8.43 -6.52
N LEU A 603 -16.62 -9.53 -7.02
CA LEU A 603 -15.98 -10.37 -8.04
C LEU A 603 -16.05 -9.78 -9.46
N ASP A 604 -16.13 -8.44 -9.58
CA ASP A 604 -16.13 -7.74 -10.87
C ASP A 604 -14.73 -7.76 -11.50
N VAL A 605 -14.68 -8.01 -12.81
CA VAL A 605 -13.43 -8.16 -13.56
C VAL A 605 -13.04 -6.87 -14.27
N ILE A 606 -11.75 -6.69 -14.51
CA ILE A 606 -11.22 -5.57 -15.29
C ILE A 606 -11.69 -5.73 -16.75
N SER A 607 -12.14 -4.64 -17.36
CA SER A 607 -12.61 -4.67 -18.75
C SER A 607 -11.49 -5.01 -19.74
N GLU A 608 -11.84 -5.69 -20.84
CA GLU A 608 -10.89 -6.09 -21.88
C GLU A 608 -10.08 -4.92 -22.44
N ASP A 609 -10.67 -3.72 -22.55
CA ASP A 609 -9.98 -2.53 -23.05
C ASP A 609 -8.86 -2.08 -22.10
N VAL A 610 -9.09 -2.14 -20.79
CA VAL A 610 -8.08 -1.83 -19.77
C VAL A 610 -6.99 -2.90 -19.74
N LEU A 611 -7.35 -4.18 -19.89
CA LEU A 611 -6.40 -5.30 -19.97
C LEU A 611 -5.52 -5.19 -21.23
N ALA A 612 -6.11 -4.81 -22.38
CA ALA A 612 -5.37 -4.58 -23.61
C ALA A 612 -4.38 -3.41 -23.46
N LEU A 613 -4.79 -2.34 -22.79
CA LEU A 613 -3.92 -1.20 -22.49
C LEU A 613 -2.77 -1.60 -21.56
N TRP A 614 -3.06 -2.38 -20.50
CA TRP A 614 -2.04 -2.84 -19.56
C TRP A 614 -1.02 -3.78 -20.18
N SER A 615 -1.47 -4.71 -21.04
CA SER A 615 -0.58 -5.64 -21.76
C SER A 615 0.14 -5.03 -22.95
N GLY A 616 -0.08 -3.74 -23.25
CA GLY A 616 0.51 -3.06 -24.42
C GLY A 616 -0.05 -3.50 -25.78
N ARG A 617 -1.12 -4.30 -25.78
CA ARG A 617 -1.84 -4.69 -26.99
C ARG A 617 -2.85 -3.60 -27.34
N GLN A 618 -2.44 -2.59 -28.10
CA GLN A 618 -3.39 -1.63 -28.66
C GLN A 618 -4.35 -2.37 -29.60
N ARG A 619 -5.65 -2.32 -29.32
CA ARG A 619 -6.67 -2.63 -30.35
C ARG A 619 -6.51 -1.63 -31.48
N PRO A 620 -6.36 -2.05 -32.75
CA PRO A 620 -6.45 -1.12 -33.86
C PRO A 620 -7.84 -0.48 -33.80
N VAL A 621 -7.90 0.84 -33.74
CA VAL A 621 -9.13 1.62 -33.90
C VAL A 621 -9.81 1.09 -35.17
N SER A 622 -11.06 0.64 -35.02
CA SER A 622 -11.87 0.03 -36.07
C SER A 622 -11.89 0.90 -37.32
N GLN A 623 -11.06 0.55 -38.32
CA GLN A 623 -11.28 0.90 -39.71
C GLN A 623 -12.12 -0.22 -40.34
N PRO A 624 -13.05 0.11 -41.26
CA PRO A 624 -13.92 -0.88 -41.88
C PRO A 624 -13.11 -1.92 -42.64
N ALA A 625 -13.56 -3.16 -42.51
CA ALA A 625 -12.91 -4.35 -43.05
C ALA A 625 -12.58 -4.23 -44.53
N THR A 626 -11.31 -4.08 -44.84
CA THR A 626 -10.73 -4.45 -46.13
C THR A 626 -9.39 -5.11 -45.88
N ALA A 627 -9.38 -6.41 -46.18
CA ALA A 627 -8.22 -7.30 -46.36
C ALA A 627 -7.18 -7.40 -45.23
N ALA A 628 -7.12 -8.58 -44.70
CA ALA A 628 -6.12 -9.07 -43.76
C ALA A 628 -4.68 -8.68 -44.15
N SER A 629 -4.11 -7.71 -43.42
CA SER A 629 -2.68 -7.52 -43.35
C SER A 629 -2.23 -8.01 -41.94
N VAL A 630 -1.61 -9.14 -41.93
CA VAL A 630 -0.85 -9.67 -40.79
C VAL A 630 0.16 -8.58 -40.39
N THR A 631 -0.06 -7.91 -39.26
CA THR A 631 0.90 -6.99 -38.65
C THR A 631 2.16 -7.76 -38.28
N ARG A 632 3.13 -7.71 -39.16
CA ARG A 632 4.49 -8.19 -38.94
C ARG A 632 5.11 -7.24 -37.90
N GLU A 633 5.44 -7.74 -36.72
CA GLU A 633 6.35 -7.05 -35.80
C GLU A 633 7.56 -6.55 -36.59
N GLU A 634 7.81 -5.26 -36.57
CA GLU A 634 8.99 -4.65 -37.19
C GLU A 634 10.23 -5.12 -36.45
N ALA A 635 10.81 -6.21 -36.93
CA ALA A 635 12.14 -6.64 -36.52
C ALA A 635 13.14 -5.52 -36.88
N LYS A 636 13.85 -4.99 -35.90
CA LYS A 636 14.91 -3.99 -36.11
C LYS A 636 15.87 -4.47 -37.20
N PRO A 637 16.01 -3.75 -38.33
CA PRO A 637 16.86 -4.17 -39.42
C PRO A 637 18.34 -4.12 -38.98
N PHE A 638 19.03 -5.28 -39.03
CA PHE A 638 20.46 -5.29 -38.83
C PHE A 638 21.13 -4.83 -40.12
N SER A 639 21.66 -3.62 -40.15
CA SER A 639 22.33 -3.02 -41.31
C SER A 639 23.69 -3.67 -41.55
N LEU A 640 23.92 -4.10 -42.80
CA LEU A 640 25.21 -4.68 -43.23
C LEU A 640 26.19 -3.62 -43.73
N TRP A 641 25.85 -2.33 -43.63
CA TRP A 641 26.60 -1.20 -44.12
C TRP A 641 28.10 -1.23 -43.79
N TRP A 642 28.45 -1.60 -42.55
CA TRP A 642 29.84 -1.64 -42.08
C TRP A 642 30.70 -2.68 -42.84
N TYR A 643 30.14 -3.84 -43.16
CA TYR A 643 30.85 -4.91 -43.87
C TYR A 643 31.09 -4.51 -45.33
N PHE A 644 30.12 -3.87 -45.98
CA PHE A 644 30.28 -3.34 -47.35
C PHE A 644 31.26 -2.18 -47.41
N MET A 645 31.37 -1.35 -46.40
CA MET A 645 32.37 -0.31 -46.28
C MET A 645 33.80 -0.88 -46.22
N LEU A 646 34.03 -1.93 -45.42
CA LEU A 646 35.33 -2.60 -45.35
C LEU A 646 35.71 -3.27 -46.66
N LEU A 647 34.77 -3.93 -47.34
CA LEU A 647 34.98 -4.53 -48.65
C LEU A 647 35.31 -3.47 -49.72
N LEU A 648 34.63 -2.31 -49.69
CA LEU A 648 34.90 -1.19 -50.58
C LEU A 648 36.30 -0.63 -50.37
N LEU A 649 36.74 -0.42 -49.14
CA LEU A 649 38.09 0.05 -48.80
C LEU A 649 39.15 -0.94 -49.26
N ALA A 650 38.94 -2.25 -49.06
CA ALA A 650 39.83 -3.31 -49.52
C ALA A 650 39.91 -3.33 -51.08
N GLY A 651 38.74 -3.18 -51.75
CA GLY A 651 38.65 -3.14 -53.20
C GLY A 651 39.37 -1.93 -53.81
N ALA A 652 39.17 -0.75 -53.24
CA ALA A 652 39.84 0.49 -53.65
C ALA A 652 41.36 0.45 -53.40
N GLY A 653 41.81 -0.14 -52.29
CA GLY A 653 43.21 -0.36 -52.03
C GLY A 653 43.86 -1.33 -53.00
N ALA A 654 43.15 -2.40 -53.38
CA ALA A 654 43.61 -3.35 -54.41
C ALA A 654 43.69 -2.70 -55.81
N GLU A 655 42.70 -1.85 -56.16
CA GLU A 655 42.72 -1.08 -57.42
C GLU A 655 43.91 -0.14 -57.48
N SER A 656 44.18 0.60 -56.40
CA SER A 656 45.31 1.53 -56.30
C SER A 656 46.65 0.81 -56.47
N LEU A 657 46.86 -0.31 -55.76
CA LEU A 657 48.08 -1.11 -55.84
C LEU A 657 48.32 -1.72 -57.25
N VAL A 658 47.25 -2.20 -57.89
CA VAL A 658 47.33 -2.75 -59.26
C VAL A 658 47.57 -1.62 -60.25
N SER A 659 46.96 -0.46 -60.09
CA SER A 659 47.12 0.73 -60.92
C SER A 659 48.56 1.28 -60.82
N ASP A 660 49.13 1.43 -59.62
CA ASP A 660 50.50 1.91 -59.41
C ASP A 660 51.56 0.95 -60.02
N ARG A 661 51.39 -0.36 -59.85
CA ARG A 661 52.27 -1.34 -60.52
C ARG A 661 52.18 -1.28 -62.04
N TYR A 662 51.05 -0.81 -62.56
CA TYR A 662 50.83 -0.63 -63.99
C TYR A 662 51.48 0.64 -64.55
N LEU A 663 51.35 1.78 -63.84
CA LEU A 663 51.95 3.07 -64.14
C LEU A 663 53.49 3.07 -63.98
N GLY A 664 53.99 2.38 -62.97
CA GLY A 664 55.43 2.25 -62.69
C GLY A 664 56.18 1.55 -63.82
N LYS A 665 55.60 0.54 -64.48
CA LYS A 665 56.19 -0.17 -65.65
C LYS A 665 56.12 0.62 -66.91
N LEU A 666 55.21 1.58 -67.09
CA LEU A 666 55.15 2.50 -68.24
C LEU A 666 56.23 3.59 -68.16
N ARG A 667 56.74 3.91 -66.94
CA ARG A 667 57.84 4.91 -66.75
C ARG A 667 59.23 4.31 -66.94
N GLU A 668 59.39 2.96 -66.91
CA GLU A 668 60.65 2.28 -67.21
C GLU A 668 60.80 1.95 -68.69
N GLU A 669 59.76 2.11 -69.55
CA GLU A 669 59.76 1.82 -70.97
C GLU A 669 59.79 3.13 -71.86
N LEU A 670 59.86 4.33 -71.24
CA LEU A 670 60.11 5.64 -71.90
C LEU A 670 61.55 6.13 -71.58
#